data_472d1cd32551ef25bb58b7465322f2fa
#
_entry.id   472d1cd32551ef25bb58b7465322f2fa
#
_cell.length_a   1.000
_cell.length_b   1.000
_cell.length_c   1.000
_cell.angle_alpha   90.00
_cell.angle_beta   90.00
_cell.angle_gamma   90.00
#
_symmetry.space_group_name_H-M   'P 1'
#
loop_
_entity.id
_entity.type
_entity.pdbx_description
1 polymer ?
#
loop_
_entity_poly.entity_id
_entity_poly.type
_entity_poly.pdbx_seq_one_letter_code
_entity_poly.pdbx_strand_id
1 'polypeptide(L)'
;MPTKVCCRNLFVAAVLLVAILLLPCMAFATHNRAGEITYKQISALTFEVTVITYTATGPGWTADRPELDIDWGDNTTSTLPRCEEIGLPDYYKRNKYVGRHTYGGPGVFCITVEDPNRNANVSNIPNSVNTLFAISTTMIIDPSLGLNNTPVLTQPPVDKAAVGQVFVHNPGAYDPDGDSLSYKITPCREENGVPISNYTYPAATNYIRVDEITGDLIWNTPAFVGVYNVAMLIEEWRDGVKIGEIIRDMQIEVYDSGNTIPQIDLVALDTVYGNHDSICIEAGKALIFNVEARDVNNDSIILTAYGAPFVASDDAPARFEQTVSQAGYAKGIFKWYTSCNIVRKQPYILNIKAQDLNPIVNLVDLRSIYITVVGPAVDNLQALPSLQDITLSWSQSQCSNVVGYNVYRKIQPSGFVHDFCQTGVPSSTGYEKVGYVDGLANTVYIDRDIAQGHEYCYMVCAVFPDGAEGYASEEVCTSLSRGLPTMTNVSVVSTDRATGSIYVAWLKPDESELENTTAPYKYVLFRSRGFLGEAFEQVAEIDGIENVEYTDNNVNTVDYPYTYRIAFYGTLNGQSVLIGTPSFASSVFVDLVQQESSVKVRLRNNVPWTNYNYEFYKYDSVADVYELVGSTAERYIVDSNVENGREYCYYVKSYGRYTLSGFPEPLENLSQQVCKFSVDTVAPCRPQIFVTSVCDSAYNLIRWSMPDSCNYDVNTFSLYYTPVLDGEYQLLSVFSSNNFEFRHYPDDRMAGCYYVNATDPFGNVSESSEVVCVDECSYYNLPNVFTPNGDGINDFYHPIGEYKFVEKVEMTIMNRWGQVMFETTDPDIMWDGRNRMTGKIVVPGVYFYICEVYEQRLTGLEARHLKGFIHVFRAEEINQTHD
;
A
#
# COMPACT_ATOMS: atom_id res chain seq x y z
N MET A 1 3.45 -67.58 66.81
CA MET A 1 3.81 -66.17 66.57
C MET A 1 4.66 -66.10 65.33
N PRO A 2 4.15 -65.70 64.23
CA PRO A 2 4.65 -64.62 63.40
C PRO A 2 3.54 -63.95 62.57
N THR A 3 2.90 -62.85 62.97
CA THR A 3 1.90 -62.13 62.22
C THR A 3 1.96 -60.62 62.42
N LYS A 4 3.05 -60.07 62.99
CA LYS A 4 3.19 -58.61 63.18
C LYS A 4 4.23 -57.90 62.33
N VAL A 5 4.98 -58.57 61.45
CA VAL A 5 6.05 -57.96 60.65
C VAL A 5 5.53 -57.60 59.29
N CYS A 6 4.53 -58.22 58.75
CA CYS A 6 4.06 -57.98 57.33
C CYS A 6 3.24 -56.67 57.19
N CYS A 7 2.46 -56.26 58.18
CA CYS A 7 1.67 -54.98 58.08
C CYS A 7 2.50 -53.72 58.24
N ARG A 8 3.65 -53.77 58.87
CA ARG A 8 4.51 -52.57 59.09
C ARG A 8 5.29 -52.24 57.81
N ASN A 9 5.66 -53.23 57.04
CA ASN A 9 6.36 -53.02 55.74
C ASN A 9 5.41 -52.55 54.65
N LEU A 10 4.14 -52.98 54.62
CA LEU A 10 3.12 -52.45 53.68
C LEU A 10 2.75 -50.98 54.01
N PHE A 11 2.69 -50.62 55.26
CA PHE A 11 2.40 -49.24 55.67
C PHE A 11 3.56 -48.27 55.33
N VAL A 12 4.80 -48.70 55.50
CA VAL A 12 6.00 -47.95 55.11
C VAL A 12 6.11 -47.84 53.59
N ALA A 13 5.79 -48.92 52.82
CA ALA A 13 5.76 -48.87 51.38
C ALA A 13 4.63 -47.97 50.86
N ALA A 14 3.45 -47.99 51.47
CA ALA A 14 2.35 -47.07 51.10
C ALA A 14 2.64 -45.61 51.40
N VAL A 15 3.28 -45.34 52.56
CA VAL A 15 3.70 -43.96 52.94
C VAL A 15 4.82 -43.47 52.03
N LEU A 16 5.79 -44.33 51.62
CA LEU A 16 6.81 -43.98 50.66
C LEU A 16 6.22 -43.76 49.23
N LEU A 17 5.22 -44.55 48.83
CA LEU A 17 4.53 -44.34 47.56
C LEU A 17 3.72 -43.04 47.54
N VAL A 18 3.04 -42.71 48.62
CA VAL A 18 2.32 -41.44 48.80
C VAL A 18 3.28 -40.24 48.90
N ALA A 19 4.45 -40.43 49.55
CA ALA A 19 5.50 -39.38 49.57
C ALA A 19 6.15 -39.16 48.21
N ILE A 20 6.28 -40.22 47.36
CA ILE A 20 6.75 -40.06 45.98
C ILE A 20 5.66 -39.44 45.07
N LEU A 21 4.37 -39.71 45.34
CA LEU A 21 3.25 -39.08 44.63
C LEU A 21 2.97 -37.62 45.12
N LEU A 22 3.52 -37.22 46.26
CA LEU A 22 3.46 -35.84 46.80
C LEU A 22 4.72 -35.03 46.54
N LEU A 23 5.72 -35.57 45.88
CA LEU A 23 6.79 -34.73 45.34
C LEU A 23 6.14 -33.85 44.25
N PRO A 24 6.13 -32.53 44.44
CA PRO A 24 5.69 -31.65 43.38
C PRO A 24 6.61 -31.96 42.18
N CYS A 25 6.01 -32.37 41.06
CA CYS A 25 6.70 -32.36 39.78
C CYS A 25 7.09 -30.90 39.61
N MET A 26 8.34 -30.57 39.94
CA MET A 26 8.88 -29.23 39.63
C MET A 26 8.86 -29.17 38.13
N ALA A 27 7.80 -28.64 37.57
CA ALA A 27 7.78 -28.17 36.20
C ALA A 27 8.82 -27.04 36.14
N PHE A 28 9.98 -27.35 35.62
CA PHE A 28 11.00 -26.36 35.32
C PHE A 28 10.45 -25.51 34.19
N ALA A 29 9.96 -24.34 34.52
CA ALA A 29 9.52 -23.39 33.50
C ALA A 29 10.74 -22.83 32.75
N THR A 30 10.72 -22.93 31.45
CA THR A 30 11.65 -22.20 30.60
C THR A 30 11.34 -20.71 30.69
N HIS A 31 12.36 -19.89 30.82
CA HIS A 31 12.20 -18.45 30.89
C HIS A 31 12.78 -17.81 29.64
N ASN A 32 12.06 -18.00 28.50
CA ASN A 32 12.38 -17.27 27.28
C ASN A 32 12.03 -15.80 27.47
N ARG A 33 12.99 -14.96 27.12
CA ARG A 33 12.89 -13.52 27.26
C ARG A 33 12.72 -12.83 25.92
N ALA A 34 13.33 -13.38 24.88
CA ALA A 34 13.32 -12.81 23.55
C ALA A 34 13.61 -13.88 22.51
N GLY A 35 13.28 -13.64 21.27
CA GLY A 35 13.59 -14.54 20.16
C GLY A 35 13.16 -14.04 18.81
N GLU A 36 13.63 -14.76 17.79
CA GLU A 36 13.36 -14.49 16.37
C GLU A 36 13.54 -15.77 15.53
N ILE A 37 12.86 -15.84 14.39
CA ILE A 37 13.01 -16.90 13.38
C ILE A 37 13.42 -16.24 12.08
N THR A 38 14.52 -16.73 11.48
CA THR A 38 15.02 -16.29 10.17
C THR A 38 15.17 -17.50 9.26
N TYR A 39 15.17 -17.30 7.94
CA TYR A 39 15.41 -18.38 6.99
C TYR A 39 16.34 -17.95 5.86
N LYS A 40 16.96 -18.97 5.27
CA LYS A 40 17.70 -18.87 4.01
C LYS A 40 17.07 -19.83 3.01
N GLN A 41 16.70 -19.36 1.84
CA GLN A 41 16.18 -20.19 0.78
C GLN A 41 17.31 -20.88 0.03
N ILE A 42 17.35 -22.21 0.09
CA ILE A 42 18.41 -23.05 -0.51
C ILE A 42 18.07 -23.44 -1.95
N SER A 43 16.78 -23.63 -2.22
CA SER A 43 16.25 -23.90 -3.56
C SER A 43 14.80 -23.41 -3.63
N ALA A 44 14.16 -23.52 -4.78
CA ALA A 44 12.79 -23.02 -4.99
C ALA A 44 11.78 -23.38 -3.88
N LEU A 45 11.91 -24.56 -3.26
CA LEU A 45 11.00 -25.02 -2.22
C LEU A 45 11.67 -25.45 -0.92
N THR A 46 13.02 -25.37 -0.81
CA THR A 46 13.76 -25.82 0.36
C THR A 46 14.37 -24.64 1.10
N PHE A 47 14.14 -24.60 2.41
CA PHE A 47 14.56 -23.53 3.30
C PHE A 47 15.39 -24.08 4.45
N GLU A 48 16.46 -23.37 4.83
CA GLU A 48 17.17 -23.55 6.08
C GLU A 48 16.72 -22.48 7.06
N VAL A 49 16.07 -22.89 8.13
CA VAL A 49 15.46 -22.01 9.13
C VAL A 49 16.37 -22.00 10.36
N THR A 50 16.62 -20.79 10.86
CA THR A 50 17.36 -20.54 12.10
C THR A 50 16.43 -19.95 13.14
N VAL A 51 16.31 -20.60 14.29
CA VAL A 51 15.61 -20.07 15.46
C VAL A 51 16.63 -19.61 16.48
N ILE A 52 16.51 -18.39 16.96
CA ILE A 52 17.33 -17.82 18.03
C ILE A 52 16.45 -17.51 19.20
N THR A 53 16.79 -18.01 20.40
CA THR A 53 16.12 -17.65 21.64
C THR A 53 17.11 -17.14 22.67
N TYR A 54 16.65 -16.25 23.53
CA TYR A 54 17.44 -15.67 24.61
C TYR A 54 16.82 -16.08 25.95
N THR A 55 17.59 -16.81 26.75
CA THR A 55 17.15 -17.35 28.03
C THR A 55 18.02 -16.84 29.18
N ALA A 56 17.41 -16.71 30.33
CA ALA A 56 18.13 -16.30 31.55
C ALA A 56 18.95 -17.45 32.14
N THR A 57 20.11 -17.13 32.75
CA THR A 57 21.06 -18.08 33.36
C THR A 57 21.37 -17.76 34.84
N GLY A 58 20.62 -16.88 35.47
CA GLY A 58 20.85 -16.46 36.87
C GLY A 58 20.69 -17.60 37.89
N PRO A 59 21.20 -17.43 39.14
CA PRO A 59 21.07 -18.41 40.21
C PRO A 59 19.61 -18.77 40.50
N GLY A 60 19.27 -20.05 40.44
CA GLY A 60 17.89 -20.57 40.62
C GLY A 60 17.08 -20.68 39.31
N TRP A 61 17.63 -20.32 38.17
CA TRP A 61 16.98 -20.39 36.87
C TRP A 61 17.64 -21.51 36.05
N THR A 62 17.04 -22.72 36.11
CA THR A 62 17.68 -23.96 35.60
C THR A 62 17.01 -24.52 34.37
N ALA A 63 16.06 -23.80 33.80
CA ALA A 63 15.40 -24.28 32.62
C ALA A 63 16.32 -24.21 31.38
N ASP A 64 16.52 -25.36 30.74
CA ASP A 64 17.32 -25.51 29.54
C ASP A 64 16.46 -26.17 28.46
N ARG A 65 16.69 -25.77 27.21
CA ARG A 65 16.03 -26.33 26.03
C ARG A 65 17.09 -26.86 25.05
N PRO A 66 17.54 -28.10 25.23
CA PRO A 66 18.47 -28.73 24.29
C PRO A 66 17.81 -28.99 22.92
N GLU A 67 16.49 -29.05 22.88
CA GLU A 67 15.67 -29.28 21.69
C GLU A 67 14.47 -28.31 21.70
N LEU A 68 13.98 -27.94 20.51
CA LEU A 68 12.89 -26.99 20.31
C LEU A 68 11.96 -27.50 19.20
N ASP A 69 10.67 -27.53 19.44
CA ASP A 69 9.67 -27.89 18.44
C ASP A 69 9.35 -26.70 17.54
N ILE A 70 9.29 -26.95 16.25
CA ILE A 70 8.94 -25.98 15.21
C ILE A 70 7.76 -26.48 14.39
N ASP A 71 6.79 -25.60 14.16
CA ASP A 71 5.72 -25.78 13.19
C ASP A 71 6.11 -25.07 11.89
N TRP A 72 6.09 -25.82 10.77
CA TRP A 72 6.49 -25.31 9.46
C TRP A 72 5.40 -24.50 8.74
N GLY A 73 4.19 -24.47 9.30
CA GLY A 73 3.04 -23.76 8.71
C GLY A 73 2.37 -24.49 7.54
N ASP A 74 2.77 -25.75 7.26
CA ASP A 74 2.16 -26.66 6.27
C ASP A 74 1.49 -27.88 6.91
N ASN A 75 1.14 -27.78 8.20
CA ASN A 75 0.66 -28.85 9.08
C ASN A 75 1.70 -29.94 9.40
N THR A 76 2.97 -29.65 9.24
CA THR A 76 4.06 -30.52 9.67
C THR A 76 4.88 -29.84 10.76
N THR A 77 5.42 -30.65 11.66
CA THR A 77 6.26 -30.21 12.78
C THR A 77 7.57 -30.99 12.82
N SER A 78 8.59 -30.43 13.45
CA SER A 78 9.87 -31.09 13.71
C SER A 78 10.45 -30.65 15.04
N THR A 79 11.30 -31.47 15.63
CA THR A 79 12.09 -31.12 16.81
C THR A 79 13.51 -30.78 16.39
N LEU A 80 13.97 -29.56 16.68
CA LEU A 80 15.28 -29.05 16.32
C LEU A 80 16.24 -29.13 17.50
N PRO A 81 17.40 -29.81 17.39
CA PRO A 81 18.41 -29.78 18.43
C PRO A 81 19.14 -28.43 18.46
N ARG A 82 19.51 -27.98 19.66
CA ARG A 82 20.35 -26.79 19.81
C ARG A 82 21.75 -27.07 19.24
N CYS A 83 22.16 -26.26 18.27
CA CYS A 83 23.44 -26.38 17.60
C CYS A 83 24.52 -25.41 18.16
N GLU A 84 24.09 -24.34 18.85
CA GLU A 84 25.00 -23.36 19.44
C GLU A 84 24.42 -22.78 20.73
N GLU A 85 25.26 -22.55 21.72
CA GLU A 85 24.96 -21.84 22.98
C GLU A 85 26.07 -20.85 23.27
N ILE A 86 25.72 -19.58 23.45
CA ILE A 86 26.69 -18.53 23.79
C ILE A 86 26.21 -17.81 25.05
N GLY A 87 27.05 -17.77 26.08
CA GLY A 87 26.83 -16.95 27.27
C GLY A 87 26.98 -15.46 26.92
N LEU A 88 26.04 -14.67 27.36
CA LEU A 88 26.00 -13.21 27.21
C LEU A 88 26.16 -12.53 28.58
N PRO A 89 26.55 -11.25 28.64
CA PRO A 89 26.52 -10.47 29.88
C PRO A 89 25.15 -10.50 30.57
N ASP A 90 25.11 -10.11 31.84
CA ASP A 90 23.87 -9.95 32.62
C ASP A 90 23.04 -11.24 32.84
N TYR A 91 23.70 -12.40 32.89
CA TYR A 91 23.06 -13.71 33.08
C TYR A 91 22.09 -14.10 31.96
N TYR A 92 22.45 -13.84 30.72
CA TYR A 92 21.74 -14.32 29.53
C TYR A 92 22.57 -15.34 28.76
N LYS A 93 21.87 -16.17 28.01
CA LYS A 93 22.48 -16.99 26.95
C LYS A 93 21.65 -16.92 25.68
N ARG A 94 22.35 -16.93 24.55
CA ARG A 94 21.77 -17.08 23.22
C ARG A 94 21.81 -18.55 22.83
N ASN A 95 20.65 -19.10 22.45
CA ASN A 95 20.56 -20.46 21.91
C ASN A 95 20.23 -20.36 20.43
N LYS A 96 20.85 -21.21 19.63
CA LYS A 96 20.60 -21.31 18.18
C LYS A 96 20.18 -22.72 17.82
N TYR A 97 19.11 -22.83 17.04
CA TYR A 97 18.59 -24.07 16.49
C TYR A 97 18.50 -23.90 14.97
N VAL A 98 18.84 -24.95 14.21
CA VAL A 98 18.80 -24.90 12.75
C VAL A 98 18.11 -26.15 12.22
N GLY A 99 17.18 -25.93 11.30
CA GLY A 99 16.45 -27.01 10.63
C GLY A 99 16.29 -26.75 9.15
N ARG A 100 16.06 -27.80 8.37
CA ARG A 100 15.74 -27.67 6.94
C ARG A 100 14.37 -28.27 6.67
N HIS A 101 13.60 -27.58 5.84
CA HIS A 101 12.29 -28.04 5.41
C HIS A 101 12.10 -27.82 3.91
N THR A 102 11.36 -28.73 3.28
CA THR A 102 10.99 -28.64 1.86
C THR A 102 9.48 -28.64 1.73
N TYR A 103 8.94 -27.55 1.23
CA TYR A 103 7.49 -27.37 1.02
C TYR A 103 6.99 -28.11 -0.23
N GLY A 104 5.72 -28.49 -0.22
CA GLY A 104 5.11 -29.22 -1.32
C GLY A 104 4.80 -28.38 -2.57
N GLY A 105 4.87 -27.03 -2.48
CA GLY A 105 4.57 -26.11 -3.57
C GLY A 105 4.56 -24.64 -3.13
N PRO A 106 4.28 -23.70 -4.05
CA PRO A 106 4.10 -22.30 -3.75
C PRO A 106 2.96 -22.05 -2.76
N GLY A 107 3.07 -20.99 -1.95
CA GLY A 107 2.06 -20.64 -0.95
C GLY A 107 2.57 -19.65 0.08
N VAL A 108 1.72 -19.33 1.04
CA VAL A 108 2.07 -18.52 2.21
C VAL A 108 2.15 -19.45 3.41
N PHE A 109 3.29 -19.43 4.10
CA PHE A 109 3.57 -20.30 5.23
C PHE A 109 4.01 -19.45 6.44
N CYS A 110 3.42 -19.74 7.59
CA CYS A 110 3.78 -19.10 8.86
C CYS A 110 4.53 -20.13 9.71
N ILE A 111 5.84 -19.99 9.78
CA ILE A 111 6.69 -20.82 10.62
C ILE A 111 6.56 -20.30 12.05
N THR A 112 6.25 -21.18 13.00
CA THR A 112 6.02 -20.81 14.39
C THR A 112 6.83 -21.68 15.34
N VAL A 113 7.31 -21.05 16.41
CA VAL A 113 7.91 -21.73 17.55
C VAL A 113 7.18 -21.28 18.78
N GLU A 114 6.71 -22.26 19.55
CA GLU A 114 6.03 -22.06 20.82
C GLU A 114 6.81 -22.74 21.95
N ASP A 115 7.09 -22.00 22.99
CA ASP A 115 7.76 -22.55 24.17
C ASP A 115 6.93 -22.24 25.43
N PRO A 116 6.69 -23.23 26.31
CA PRO A 116 5.95 -22.98 27.53
C PRO A 116 6.63 -21.92 28.40
N ASN A 117 5.82 -20.96 28.83
CA ASN A 117 6.12 -19.98 29.85
C ASN A 117 7.15 -18.89 29.51
N ARG A 118 6.68 -17.67 29.52
CA ARG A 118 7.49 -16.46 29.66
C ARG A 118 8.03 -16.35 31.10
N ASN A 119 9.00 -15.48 31.31
CA ASN A 119 9.43 -15.19 32.69
C ASN A 119 8.30 -14.56 33.52
N ALA A 120 8.33 -14.78 34.82
CA ALA A 120 7.39 -14.20 35.74
C ALA A 120 7.55 -12.68 35.85
N ASN A 121 6.48 -11.98 36.22
CA ASN A 121 6.46 -10.55 36.51
C ASN A 121 6.79 -9.63 35.34
N VAL A 122 6.42 -10.00 34.11
CA VAL A 122 6.43 -9.08 33.00
C VAL A 122 5.28 -8.08 33.18
N SER A 123 5.61 -6.81 33.33
CA SER A 123 4.70 -5.75 33.79
C SER A 123 3.52 -5.50 32.86
N ASN A 124 3.71 -5.71 31.57
CA ASN A 124 2.71 -5.46 30.54
C ASN A 124 2.05 -6.72 29.97
N ILE A 125 2.33 -7.89 30.54
CA ILE A 125 1.69 -9.17 30.21
C ILE A 125 1.05 -9.75 31.46
N PRO A 126 -0.28 -9.76 31.60
CA PRO A 126 -0.95 -10.36 32.72
C PRO A 126 -0.65 -11.85 32.84
N ASN A 127 -0.30 -12.30 34.06
CA ASN A 127 0.00 -13.73 34.34
C ASN A 127 1.11 -14.33 33.41
N SER A 128 2.13 -13.54 33.13
CA SER A 128 3.17 -13.85 32.14
C SER A 128 3.80 -15.25 32.30
N VAL A 129 3.94 -15.76 33.51
CA VAL A 129 4.49 -17.11 33.80
C VAL A 129 3.65 -18.24 33.21
N ASN A 130 2.36 -18.03 32.97
CA ASN A 130 1.46 -19.00 32.36
C ASN A 130 1.08 -18.64 30.91
N THR A 131 1.74 -17.65 30.34
CA THR A 131 1.55 -17.23 28.95
C THR A 131 2.65 -17.86 28.10
N LEU A 132 2.28 -18.52 27.01
CA LEU A 132 3.22 -19.10 26.07
C LEU A 132 4.10 -18.01 25.44
N PHE A 133 5.35 -18.35 25.20
CA PHE A 133 6.24 -17.55 24.38
C PHE A 133 6.12 -18.05 22.95
N ALA A 134 5.62 -17.23 22.04
CA ALA A 134 5.50 -17.56 20.64
C ALA A 134 6.19 -16.52 19.77
N ILE A 135 6.96 -17.00 18.79
CA ILE A 135 7.59 -16.20 17.75
C ILE A 135 7.25 -16.82 16.40
N SER A 136 7.12 -15.99 15.37
CA SER A 136 6.75 -16.47 14.04
C SER A 136 7.44 -15.67 12.92
N THR A 137 7.53 -16.31 11.77
CA THR A 137 7.99 -15.72 10.52
C THR A 137 7.09 -16.20 9.41
N THR A 138 6.52 -15.27 8.67
CA THR A 138 5.70 -15.57 7.49
C THR A 138 6.55 -15.43 6.24
N MET A 139 6.51 -16.42 5.39
CA MET A 139 7.17 -16.39 4.08
C MET A 139 6.18 -16.64 2.95
N ILE A 140 6.47 -16.07 1.80
CA ILE A 140 5.72 -16.26 0.57
C ILE A 140 6.60 -16.99 -0.43
N ILE A 141 6.20 -18.19 -0.83
CA ILE A 141 6.86 -18.93 -1.89
C ILE A 141 6.10 -18.65 -3.18
N ASP A 142 6.66 -17.78 -4.02
CA ASP A 142 6.11 -17.44 -5.34
C ASP A 142 7.25 -17.44 -6.37
N PRO A 143 7.21 -18.33 -7.37
CA PRO A 143 8.26 -18.40 -8.39
C PRO A 143 8.47 -17.11 -9.19
N SER A 144 7.47 -16.25 -9.28
CA SER A 144 7.55 -14.96 -9.98
C SER A 144 8.39 -13.91 -9.23
N LEU A 145 8.51 -14.06 -7.91
CA LEU A 145 9.26 -13.15 -7.03
C LEU A 145 10.74 -13.54 -6.88
N GLY A 146 11.14 -14.72 -7.40
CA GLY A 146 12.50 -15.24 -7.25
C GLY A 146 12.77 -15.87 -5.89
N LEU A 147 14.06 -16.07 -5.56
CA LEU A 147 14.48 -16.57 -4.24
C LEU A 147 14.46 -15.44 -3.22
N ASN A 148 14.19 -15.78 -1.96
CA ASN A 148 14.14 -14.84 -0.86
C ASN A 148 14.80 -15.38 0.40
N ASN A 149 15.58 -14.54 1.07
CA ASN A 149 16.16 -14.80 2.39
C ASN A 149 15.64 -13.73 3.35
N THR A 150 15.32 -14.10 4.58
CA THR A 150 14.93 -13.08 5.56
C THR A 150 16.06 -12.13 5.89
N PRO A 151 15.72 -10.92 6.37
CA PRO A 151 16.71 -10.01 6.96
C PRO A 151 17.52 -10.67 8.08
N VAL A 152 18.81 -10.34 8.14
CA VAL A 152 19.73 -10.69 9.22
C VAL A 152 19.62 -9.62 10.30
N LEU A 153 19.36 -10.04 11.56
CA LEU A 153 19.24 -9.14 12.70
C LEU A 153 20.57 -9.16 13.49
N THR A 154 21.24 -8.02 13.58
CA THR A 154 22.63 -7.97 14.09
C THR A 154 22.70 -7.58 15.57
N GLN A 155 21.62 -7.03 16.17
CA GLN A 155 21.58 -6.61 17.57
C GLN A 155 20.73 -7.57 18.41
N PRO A 156 21.23 -8.06 19.58
CA PRO A 156 20.41 -8.86 20.50
C PRO A 156 19.17 -8.11 21.00
N PRO A 157 18.02 -8.79 21.20
CA PRO A 157 16.76 -8.17 21.61
C PRO A 157 16.61 -8.07 23.15
N VAL A 158 17.67 -7.81 23.88
CA VAL A 158 17.72 -7.67 25.33
C VAL A 158 18.49 -6.42 25.69
N ASP A 159 17.80 -5.44 26.28
CA ASP A 159 18.40 -4.16 26.64
C ASP A 159 17.83 -3.63 27.96
N LYS A 160 18.50 -2.60 28.53
CA LYS A 160 18.14 -1.93 29.76
C LYS A 160 17.76 -0.48 29.50
N ALA A 161 16.78 0.01 30.24
CA ALA A 161 16.29 1.38 30.16
C ALA A 161 16.22 2.01 31.56
N ALA A 162 16.11 3.33 31.63
CA ALA A 162 15.89 4.06 32.88
C ALA A 162 14.57 4.83 32.84
N VAL A 163 13.90 4.91 33.97
CA VAL A 163 12.71 5.74 34.15
C VAL A 163 13.01 7.19 33.82
N GLY A 164 12.14 7.83 33.05
CA GLY A 164 12.26 9.26 32.74
C GLY A 164 13.30 9.61 31.65
N GLN A 165 14.03 8.65 31.10
CA GLN A 165 15.02 8.86 30.05
C GLN A 165 14.57 8.22 28.73
N VAL A 166 15.00 8.76 27.59
CA VAL A 166 14.67 8.18 26.28
C VAL A 166 15.46 6.88 26.11
N PHE A 167 14.75 5.83 25.73
CA PHE A 167 15.33 4.55 25.34
C PHE A 167 15.17 4.35 23.84
N VAL A 168 16.24 3.94 23.17
CA VAL A 168 16.25 3.60 21.75
C VAL A 168 16.89 2.22 21.55
N HIS A 169 16.23 1.39 20.74
CA HIS A 169 16.75 0.10 20.28
C HIS A 169 16.53 -0.04 18.77
N ASN A 170 17.52 -0.55 18.05
CA ASN A 170 17.40 -0.88 16.63
C ASN A 170 17.83 -2.33 16.42
N PRO A 171 17.08 -3.16 15.69
CA PRO A 171 17.43 -4.55 15.42
C PRO A 171 18.71 -4.70 14.57
N GLY A 172 19.16 -3.65 13.92
CA GLY A 172 20.25 -3.69 12.95
C GLY A 172 19.95 -4.63 11.80
N ALA A 173 18.73 -4.57 11.28
CA ALA A 173 18.28 -5.45 10.22
C ALA A 173 18.98 -5.14 8.89
N TYR A 174 19.39 -6.17 8.19
CA TYR A 174 20.02 -6.11 6.88
C TYR A 174 19.41 -7.19 5.99
N ASP A 175 18.84 -6.78 4.88
CA ASP A 175 18.33 -7.70 3.89
C ASP A 175 19.43 -8.09 2.89
N PRO A 176 19.79 -9.39 2.78
CA PRO A 176 20.87 -9.86 1.90
C PRO A 176 20.49 -9.80 0.41
N ASP A 177 19.22 -9.83 0.07
CA ASP A 177 18.72 -9.81 -1.31
C ASP A 177 18.49 -8.37 -1.81
N GLY A 178 18.57 -7.37 -0.91
CA GLY A 178 18.41 -5.96 -1.22
C GLY A 178 16.96 -5.47 -1.15
N ASP A 179 16.08 -6.26 -0.55
CA ASP A 179 14.67 -5.91 -0.37
C ASP A 179 14.49 -4.76 0.61
N SER A 180 13.44 -3.98 0.44
CA SER A 180 13.13 -2.89 1.36
C SER A 180 12.43 -3.41 2.61
N LEU A 181 12.80 -2.83 3.76
CA LEU A 181 12.25 -3.20 5.06
C LEU A 181 11.34 -2.12 5.58
N SER A 182 10.24 -2.52 6.21
CA SER A 182 9.40 -1.63 7.02
C SER A 182 9.16 -2.23 8.39
N TYR A 183 8.95 -1.36 9.39
CA TYR A 183 8.94 -1.76 10.77
C TYR A 183 7.68 -1.26 11.48
N LYS A 184 7.11 -2.10 12.36
CA LYS A 184 5.94 -1.74 13.17
C LYS A 184 6.06 -2.31 14.57
N ILE A 185 5.56 -1.60 15.56
CA ILE A 185 5.34 -2.18 16.87
C ILE A 185 4.09 -3.07 16.84
N THR A 186 4.17 -4.26 17.43
CA THR A 186 3.05 -5.22 17.48
C THR A 186 2.93 -5.80 18.89
N PRO A 187 1.75 -6.29 19.32
CA PRO A 187 1.64 -7.08 20.54
C PRO A 187 2.46 -8.37 20.46
N CYS A 188 3.03 -8.78 21.59
CA CYS A 188 3.64 -10.10 21.72
C CYS A 188 2.61 -11.21 21.46
N ARG A 189 3.08 -12.38 21.03
CA ARG A 189 2.25 -13.51 20.61
C ARG A 189 2.17 -14.59 21.67
N GLU A 190 1.04 -15.30 21.68
CA GLU A 190 0.79 -16.52 22.48
C GLU A 190 0.39 -17.68 21.56
N GLU A 191 -0.21 -18.73 22.10
CA GLU A 191 -0.61 -19.94 21.40
C GLU A 191 -1.24 -19.67 20.01
N ASN A 192 -0.84 -20.45 19.01
CA ASN A 192 -1.23 -20.29 17.59
C ASN A 192 -0.85 -18.92 16.97
N GLY A 193 0.18 -18.26 17.50
CA GLY A 193 0.67 -16.99 16.95
C GLY A 193 -0.31 -15.81 17.08
N VAL A 194 -1.35 -15.92 17.92
CA VAL A 194 -2.29 -14.82 18.15
C VAL A 194 -1.72 -13.79 19.11
N PRO A 195 -2.17 -12.53 19.07
CA PRO A 195 -1.79 -11.53 20.07
C PRO A 195 -2.21 -11.96 21.48
N ILE A 196 -1.34 -11.74 22.46
CA ILE A 196 -1.62 -12.05 23.88
C ILE A 196 -2.86 -11.28 24.34
N SER A 197 -3.80 -12.01 24.96
CA SER A 197 -5.02 -11.43 25.51
C SER A 197 -4.70 -10.42 26.63
N ASN A 198 -5.29 -9.22 26.56
CA ASN A 198 -5.05 -8.12 27.51
C ASN A 198 -3.60 -7.63 27.56
N TYR A 199 -2.81 -7.84 26.50
CA TYR A 199 -1.52 -7.19 26.34
C TYR A 199 -1.68 -5.68 26.33
N THR A 200 -0.77 -4.97 26.98
CA THR A 200 -0.69 -3.50 26.89
C THR A 200 0.71 -3.09 26.44
N TYR A 201 0.82 -2.07 25.62
CA TYR A 201 2.12 -1.48 25.35
C TYR A 201 2.72 -0.90 26.64
N PRO A 202 4.06 -0.94 26.80
CA PRO A 202 4.72 -0.37 27.97
C PRO A 202 4.35 1.10 28.19
N ALA A 203 4.07 1.47 29.43
CA ALA A 203 3.69 2.83 29.77
C ALA A 203 4.83 3.82 29.56
N ALA A 204 4.60 4.83 28.74
CA ALA A 204 5.51 5.93 28.46
C ALA A 204 4.90 7.24 28.95
N THR A 205 5.72 8.19 29.43
CA THR A 205 5.24 9.53 29.75
C THR A 205 4.82 10.27 28.47
N ASN A 206 5.54 10.06 27.37
CA ASN A 206 5.22 10.67 26.09
C ASN A 206 4.66 9.63 25.11
N TYR A 207 5.52 8.74 24.56
CA TYR A 207 5.10 7.70 23.63
C TYR A 207 6.10 6.52 23.58
N ILE A 208 5.61 5.39 23.05
CA ILE A 208 6.43 4.29 22.54
C ILE A 208 6.02 4.03 21.10
N ARG A 209 6.99 3.97 20.18
CA ARG A 209 6.76 3.71 18.76
C ARG A 209 7.97 3.05 18.12
N VAL A 210 7.76 2.44 16.98
CA VAL A 210 8.82 2.06 16.03
C VAL A 210 8.78 3.03 14.86
N ASP A 211 9.92 3.51 14.43
CA ASP A 211 10.05 4.25 13.19
C ASP A 211 9.93 3.27 12.01
N GLU A 212 8.99 3.54 11.10
CA GLU A 212 8.63 2.59 10.02
C GLU A 212 9.75 2.38 9.00
N ILE A 213 10.69 3.30 8.89
CA ILE A 213 11.78 3.28 7.90
C ILE A 213 13.08 2.81 8.54
N THR A 214 13.39 3.34 9.74
CA THR A 214 14.68 3.12 10.40
C THR A 214 14.71 1.86 11.25
N GLY A 215 13.56 1.41 11.73
CA GLY A 215 13.44 0.33 12.70
C GLY A 215 13.81 0.73 14.12
N ASP A 216 14.01 2.02 14.41
CA ASP A 216 14.27 2.49 15.75
C ASP A 216 13.02 2.35 16.63
N LEU A 217 13.07 1.46 17.63
CA LEU A 217 12.11 1.41 18.70
C LEU A 217 12.45 2.54 19.70
N ILE A 218 11.63 3.57 19.72
CA ILE A 218 11.78 4.73 20.60
C ILE A 218 10.75 4.65 21.71
N TRP A 219 11.21 4.41 22.93
CA TRP A 219 10.40 4.51 24.13
C TRP A 219 10.75 5.81 24.86
N ASN A 220 9.94 6.83 24.60
CA ASN A 220 10.20 8.16 25.11
C ASN A 220 9.70 8.27 26.55
N THR A 221 10.65 8.23 27.49
CA THR A 221 10.46 8.31 28.92
C THR A 221 9.61 7.17 29.50
N PRO A 222 10.20 5.95 29.70
CA PRO A 222 9.58 4.89 30.49
C PRO A 222 9.04 5.41 31.81
N ALA A 223 7.77 5.08 32.12
CA ALA A 223 7.08 5.68 33.26
C ALA A 223 7.34 4.94 34.58
N PHE A 224 7.57 3.63 34.55
CA PHE A 224 7.68 2.78 35.76
C PHE A 224 8.80 1.75 35.62
N VAL A 225 9.42 1.44 36.75
CA VAL A 225 10.35 0.32 36.91
C VAL A 225 9.65 -1.00 36.63
N GLY A 226 10.32 -1.94 35.99
CA GLY A 226 9.79 -3.26 35.70
C GLY A 226 10.45 -3.94 34.51
N VAL A 227 9.95 -5.14 34.24
CA VAL A 227 10.34 -5.93 33.06
C VAL A 227 9.20 -5.85 32.05
N TYR A 228 9.51 -5.50 30.83
CA TYR A 228 8.52 -5.31 29.77
C TYR A 228 8.88 -6.12 28.53
N ASN A 229 7.89 -6.72 27.89
CA ASN A 229 8.06 -7.33 26.58
C ASN A 229 7.41 -6.46 25.51
N VAL A 230 8.12 -6.31 24.40
CA VAL A 230 7.69 -5.59 23.20
C VAL A 230 7.98 -6.47 21.98
N ALA A 231 7.09 -6.52 21.04
CA ALA A 231 7.36 -7.18 19.78
C ALA A 231 7.44 -6.17 18.63
N MET A 232 8.37 -6.42 17.70
CA MET A 232 8.54 -5.68 16.48
C MET A 232 8.21 -6.59 15.30
N LEU A 233 7.37 -6.11 14.41
CA LEU A 233 7.11 -6.70 13.11
C LEU A 233 8.05 -6.05 12.10
N ILE A 234 8.82 -6.86 11.39
CA ILE A 234 9.71 -6.45 10.30
C ILE A 234 9.14 -7.03 9.02
N GLU A 235 8.65 -6.20 8.14
CA GLU A 235 8.06 -6.59 6.86
C GLU A 235 9.08 -6.38 5.73
N GLU A 236 9.08 -7.29 4.79
CA GLU A 236 10.00 -7.38 3.67
C GLU A 236 9.26 -7.14 2.35
N TRP A 237 9.80 -6.25 1.49
CA TRP A 237 9.09 -5.76 0.31
C TRP A 237 10.00 -5.76 -0.92
N ARG A 238 9.57 -6.42 -2.00
CA ARG A 238 10.23 -6.45 -3.31
C ARG A 238 9.33 -5.78 -4.35
N ASP A 239 9.81 -4.70 -4.99
CA ASP A 239 9.06 -3.93 -5.99
C ASP A 239 7.64 -3.52 -5.55
N GLY A 240 7.49 -3.16 -4.26
CA GLY A 240 6.22 -2.77 -3.65
C GLY A 240 5.29 -3.93 -3.29
N VAL A 241 5.72 -5.18 -3.48
CA VAL A 241 4.99 -6.39 -3.06
C VAL A 241 5.59 -6.92 -1.76
N LYS A 242 4.75 -7.18 -0.76
CA LYS A 242 5.18 -7.81 0.49
C LYS A 242 5.52 -9.29 0.22
N ILE A 243 6.73 -9.71 0.60
CA ILE A 243 7.25 -11.06 0.35
C ILE A 243 7.53 -11.86 1.62
N GLY A 244 7.59 -11.20 2.77
CA GLY A 244 7.82 -11.86 4.05
C GLY A 244 7.58 -10.94 5.24
N GLU A 245 7.61 -11.54 6.43
CA GLU A 245 7.61 -10.79 7.69
C GLU A 245 8.23 -11.62 8.83
N ILE A 246 8.91 -10.94 9.74
CA ILE A 246 9.47 -11.52 10.97
C ILE A 246 8.82 -10.83 12.17
N ILE A 247 8.40 -11.62 13.16
CA ILE A 247 8.06 -11.10 14.48
C ILE A 247 9.24 -11.35 15.41
N ARG A 248 9.82 -10.25 15.90
CA ARG A 248 10.88 -10.25 16.88
C ARG A 248 10.31 -9.89 18.24
N ASP A 249 10.32 -10.82 19.18
CA ASP A 249 9.96 -10.57 20.57
C ASP A 249 11.21 -10.17 21.37
N MET A 250 11.09 -9.10 22.17
CA MET A 250 12.21 -8.54 22.91
C MET A 250 11.81 -8.17 24.33
N GLN A 251 12.79 -8.17 25.23
CA GLN A 251 12.60 -7.81 26.63
C GLN A 251 13.43 -6.61 27.00
N ILE A 252 12.82 -5.65 27.70
CA ILE A 252 13.46 -4.43 28.19
C ILE A 252 13.27 -4.37 29.70
N GLU A 253 14.39 -4.24 30.42
CA GLU A 253 14.36 -4.05 31.87
C GLU A 253 14.54 -2.58 32.21
N VAL A 254 13.57 -2.00 32.91
CA VAL A 254 13.54 -0.58 33.29
C VAL A 254 13.91 -0.43 34.76
N TYR A 255 14.91 0.40 35.04
CA TYR A 255 15.46 0.68 36.36
C TYR A 255 15.18 2.13 36.77
N ASP A 256 15.05 2.35 38.08
CA ASP A 256 15.13 3.69 38.67
C ASP A 256 16.54 3.87 39.21
N SER A 257 17.35 4.64 38.54
CA SER A 257 18.73 4.89 38.89
C SER A 257 19.08 6.36 38.72
N GLY A 258 20.01 6.88 39.54
CA GLY A 258 20.57 8.21 39.36
C GLY A 258 21.56 8.29 38.18
N ASN A 259 21.72 7.20 37.42
CA ASN A 259 22.54 7.15 36.20
C ASN A 259 21.87 7.87 35.07
N THR A 260 22.65 8.48 34.17
CA THR A 260 22.19 9.13 32.95
C THR A 260 22.78 8.41 31.73
N ILE A 261 22.05 8.41 30.61
CA ILE A 261 22.49 7.82 29.34
C ILE A 261 23.76 8.54 28.86
N PRO A 262 24.81 7.81 28.45
CA PRO A 262 25.92 8.42 27.74
C PRO A 262 25.43 9.08 26.45
N GLN A 263 26.15 10.05 25.93
CA GLN A 263 25.78 10.76 24.71
C GLN A 263 26.83 10.54 23.62
N ILE A 264 26.40 10.10 22.43
CA ILE A 264 27.21 9.95 21.25
C ILE A 264 27.27 11.29 20.49
N ASP A 265 28.48 11.80 20.28
CA ASP A 265 28.77 12.92 19.38
C ASP A 265 29.40 12.36 18.09
N LEU A 266 28.75 12.55 16.95
CA LEU A 266 29.29 12.22 15.64
C LEU A 266 30.12 13.39 15.15
N VAL A 267 31.44 13.19 15.08
CA VAL A 267 32.37 14.26 14.65
C VAL A 267 32.41 14.30 13.11
N ALA A 268 31.89 15.38 12.55
CA ALA A 268 31.96 15.74 11.12
C ALA A 268 31.30 14.76 10.14
N LEU A 269 29.97 14.70 10.19
CA LEU A 269 29.19 14.22 9.04
C LEU A 269 28.79 15.46 8.22
N ASP A 270 29.31 15.62 7.01
CA ASP A 270 29.11 16.80 6.17
C ASP A 270 27.71 16.89 5.55
N THR A 271 26.84 15.91 5.74
CA THR A 271 25.51 15.89 5.12
C THR A 271 24.44 15.30 6.01
N VAL A 272 23.36 16.05 6.19
CA VAL A 272 22.10 15.57 6.79
C VAL A 272 21.09 15.42 5.66
N TYR A 273 20.65 14.21 5.37
CA TYR A 273 19.54 13.95 4.45
C TYR A 273 18.27 13.70 5.29
N GLY A 274 17.35 14.64 5.27
CA GLY A 274 16.15 14.58 6.11
C GLY A 274 16.45 14.78 7.60
N ASN A 275 15.73 14.07 8.46
CA ASN A 275 15.87 14.11 9.92
C ASN A 275 16.85 13.04 10.47
N HIS A 276 17.59 12.34 9.60
CA HIS A 276 18.46 11.25 9.96
C HIS A 276 19.90 11.54 9.57
N ASP A 277 20.84 11.08 10.39
CA ASP A 277 22.26 11.11 10.07
C ASP A 277 22.52 10.19 8.85
N SER A 278 22.94 10.78 7.74
CA SER A 278 23.19 10.05 6.50
C SER A 278 24.53 10.40 5.88
N ILE A 279 25.13 9.41 5.26
CA ILE A 279 26.39 9.51 4.56
C ILE A 279 26.21 8.91 3.18
N CYS A 280 26.78 9.56 2.17
CA CYS A 280 26.92 8.99 0.85
C CYS A 280 28.38 8.71 0.55
N ILE A 281 28.63 7.65 -0.21
CA ILE A 281 29.98 7.33 -0.68
C ILE A 281 29.93 6.64 -2.03
N GLU A 282 30.82 7.05 -2.92
CA GLU A 282 31.02 6.36 -4.19
C GLU A 282 31.77 5.06 -3.99
N ALA A 283 31.34 4.00 -4.66
CA ALA A 283 31.98 2.69 -4.63
C ALA A 283 33.46 2.78 -5.04
N GLY A 284 34.31 2.03 -4.35
CA GLY A 284 35.76 2.06 -4.51
C GLY A 284 36.49 3.06 -3.62
N LYS A 285 35.77 3.89 -2.86
CA LYS A 285 36.35 4.85 -1.91
C LYS A 285 36.27 4.35 -0.47
N ALA A 286 37.07 4.94 0.41
CA ALA A 286 37.09 4.60 1.84
C ALA A 286 36.27 5.58 2.65
N LEU A 287 35.34 5.06 3.44
CA LEU A 287 34.58 5.82 4.44
C LEU A 287 35.28 5.67 5.80
N ILE A 288 35.82 6.77 6.33
CA ILE A 288 36.49 6.80 7.62
C ILE A 288 36.06 8.01 8.42
N PHE A 289 35.53 7.77 9.62
CA PHE A 289 35.15 8.86 10.53
C PHE A 289 35.33 8.47 12.01
N ASN A 290 35.38 9.49 12.87
CA ASN A 290 35.52 9.32 14.30
C ASN A 290 34.13 9.40 14.97
N VAL A 291 34.00 8.63 16.05
CA VAL A 291 32.84 8.68 16.95
C VAL A 291 33.36 9.01 18.35
N GLU A 292 32.75 9.97 18.99
CA GLU A 292 33.03 10.32 20.39
C GLU A 292 31.78 10.09 21.22
N ALA A 293 31.97 9.69 22.49
CA ALA A 293 30.87 9.60 23.44
C ALA A 293 31.31 10.17 24.80
N ARG A 294 30.35 10.78 25.48
CA ARG A 294 30.54 11.43 26.79
C ARG A 294 29.51 10.93 27.79
N ASP A 295 29.94 10.77 29.03
CA ASP A 295 29.11 10.40 30.16
C ASP A 295 29.17 11.47 31.25
N VAL A 296 28.01 11.98 31.67
CA VAL A 296 27.88 13.04 32.66
C VAL A 296 28.21 12.54 34.09
N ASN A 297 27.94 11.26 34.34
CA ASN A 297 28.24 10.61 35.63
C ASN A 297 29.72 10.24 35.74
N ASN A 298 30.49 10.45 34.68
CA ASN A 298 31.91 10.09 34.59
C ASN A 298 32.19 8.57 34.64
N ASP A 299 31.19 7.77 34.22
CA ASP A 299 31.35 6.33 34.05
C ASP A 299 32.20 6.01 32.79
N SER A 300 32.87 4.88 32.82
CA SER A 300 33.59 4.41 31.62
C SER A 300 32.62 4.00 30.55
N ILE A 301 32.93 4.27 29.29
CA ILE A 301 32.05 3.99 28.16
C ILE A 301 32.68 2.90 27.28
N ILE A 302 31.85 1.94 26.87
CA ILE A 302 32.14 1.00 25.79
C ILE A 302 31.44 1.49 24.54
N LEU A 303 32.22 1.74 23.48
CA LEU A 303 31.71 2.00 22.13
C LEU A 303 31.74 0.73 21.30
N THR A 304 30.61 0.38 20.72
CA THR A 304 30.47 -0.71 19.77
C THR A 304 29.74 -0.24 18.53
N ALA A 305 29.93 -0.94 17.43
CA ALA A 305 29.17 -0.68 16.19
C ALA A 305 28.73 -2.01 15.57
N TYR A 306 27.54 -2.00 14.98
CA TYR A 306 26.94 -3.17 14.32
C TYR A 306 26.02 -2.72 13.18
N GLY A 307 25.51 -3.68 12.42
CA GLY A 307 24.62 -3.43 11.29
C GLY A 307 25.21 -3.86 9.96
N ALA A 308 24.52 -3.48 8.91
CA ALA A 308 24.76 -3.93 7.56
C ALA A 308 26.21 -3.80 7.06
N PRO A 309 26.96 -2.73 7.31
CA PRO A 309 28.34 -2.61 6.81
C PRO A 309 29.31 -3.71 7.27
N PHE A 310 29.03 -4.37 8.40
CA PHE A 310 29.88 -5.43 8.94
C PHE A 310 29.60 -6.82 8.34
N VAL A 311 28.48 -6.99 7.65
CA VAL A 311 28.00 -8.30 7.13
C VAL A 311 27.68 -8.28 5.63
N ALA A 312 27.64 -7.12 5.01
CA ALA A 312 27.22 -6.95 3.60
C ALA A 312 28.23 -7.46 2.57
N SER A 313 29.49 -7.65 2.95
CA SER A 313 30.55 -8.15 2.07
C SER A 313 31.56 -9.00 2.85
N ASP A 314 31.74 -10.22 2.39
CA ASP A 314 32.75 -11.12 2.96
C ASP A 314 34.18 -10.64 2.67
N ASP A 315 34.36 -9.94 1.54
CA ASP A 315 35.69 -9.51 1.07
C ASP A 315 36.23 -8.25 1.76
N ALA A 316 35.33 -7.34 2.15
CA ALA A 316 35.66 -6.03 2.71
C ALA A 316 34.66 -5.56 3.77
N PRO A 317 34.46 -6.31 4.89
CA PRO A 317 33.56 -5.87 5.96
C PRO A 317 34.06 -4.59 6.61
N ALA A 318 33.16 -3.75 7.08
CA ALA A 318 33.51 -2.59 7.89
C ALA A 318 34.21 -3.01 9.18
N ARG A 319 35.01 -2.10 9.76
CA ARG A 319 35.65 -2.27 11.05
C ARG A 319 35.40 -1.08 11.94
N PHE A 320 35.18 -1.36 13.21
CA PHE A 320 35.07 -0.36 14.25
C PHE A 320 36.04 -0.68 15.38
N GLU A 321 36.82 0.31 15.82
CA GLU A 321 37.80 0.16 16.86
C GLU A 321 37.67 1.30 17.86
N GLN A 322 37.48 0.99 19.14
CA GLN A 322 37.52 1.97 20.21
C GLN A 322 39.00 2.29 20.50
N THR A 323 39.38 3.54 20.31
CA THR A 323 40.77 4.00 20.38
C THR A 323 41.11 4.68 21.70
N VAL A 324 40.08 5.25 22.38
CA VAL A 324 40.22 5.88 23.69
C VAL A 324 39.11 5.38 24.59
N SER A 325 39.48 5.03 25.86
CA SER A 325 38.57 4.73 26.95
C SER A 325 39.10 5.42 28.21
N GLN A 326 38.35 6.41 28.67
CA GLN A 326 38.63 7.17 29.91
C GLN A 326 37.33 7.33 30.69
N ALA A 327 37.44 7.68 32.00
CA ALA A 327 36.24 8.02 32.77
C ALA A 327 35.50 9.18 32.11
N GLY A 328 34.23 8.98 31.83
CA GLY A 328 33.34 9.95 31.19
C GLY A 328 33.60 10.26 29.71
N TYR A 329 34.51 9.55 29.04
CA TYR A 329 34.82 9.82 27.62
C TYR A 329 35.39 8.57 26.89
N ALA A 330 34.84 8.35 25.72
CA ALA A 330 35.32 7.34 24.80
C ALA A 330 35.44 7.89 23.35
N LYS A 331 36.37 7.31 22.59
CA LYS A 331 36.49 7.60 21.16
C LYS A 331 36.71 6.33 20.38
N GLY A 332 36.07 6.20 19.25
CA GLY A 332 36.20 5.12 18.30
C GLY A 332 36.45 5.64 16.87
N ILE A 333 36.84 4.74 16.01
CA ILE A 333 37.06 5.01 14.59
C ILE A 333 36.32 3.95 13.76
N PHE A 334 35.45 4.39 12.86
CA PHE A 334 34.79 3.56 11.85
C PHE A 334 35.59 3.61 10.56
N LYS A 335 35.80 2.44 9.92
CA LYS A 335 36.49 2.29 8.64
C LYS A 335 35.75 1.30 7.76
N TRP A 336 35.42 1.71 6.56
CA TRP A 336 34.78 0.86 5.56
C TRP A 336 35.36 1.17 4.16
N TYR A 337 35.90 0.16 3.51
CA TYR A 337 36.41 0.24 2.13
C TYR A 337 35.34 -0.30 1.22
N THR A 338 34.64 0.61 0.54
CA THR A 338 33.50 0.23 -0.31
C THR A 338 33.96 -0.38 -1.62
N SER A 339 33.11 -1.19 -2.23
CA SER A 339 33.35 -1.82 -3.53
C SER A 339 32.07 -1.78 -4.38
N CYS A 340 32.19 -2.07 -5.66
CA CYS A 340 31.04 -2.12 -6.55
C CYS A 340 29.99 -3.17 -6.14
N ASN A 341 30.39 -4.27 -5.53
CA ASN A 341 29.51 -5.37 -5.15
C ASN A 341 28.46 -4.99 -4.09
N ILE A 342 28.66 -3.86 -3.42
CA ILE A 342 27.76 -3.36 -2.38
C ILE A 342 26.94 -2.13 -2.84
N VAL A 343 26.96 -1.78 -4.13
CA VAL A 343 26.05 -0.77 -4.69
C VAL A 343 24.64 -1.32 -4.73
N ARG A 344 23.69 -0.61 -4.10
CA ARG A 344 22.27 -1.00 -4.07
C ARG A 344 21.36 0.20 -3.79
N LYS A 345 20.04 0.02 -4.08
CA LYS A 345 19.01 1.06 -3.83
C LYS A 345 18.88 1.41 -2.35
N GLN A 346 18.85 0.37 -1.49
CA GLN A 346 18.62 0.57 -0.06
C GLN A 346 19.91 1.00 0.64
N PRO A 347 19.88 2.00 1.52
CA PRO A 347 21.06 2.37 2.31
C PRO A 347 21.44 1.25 3.29
N TYR A 348 22.67 1.24 3.69
CA TYR A 348 23.20 0.40 4.77
C TYR A 348 23.01 1.11 6.10
N ILE A 349 22.40 0.45 7.07
CA ILE A 349 22.23 1.00 8.40
C ILE A 349 23.44 0.59 9.26
N LEU A 350 24.14 1.61 9.73
CA LEU A 350 25.21 1.49 10.73
C LEU A 350 24.68 1.98 12.06
N ASN A 351 24.66 1.10 13.06
CA ASN A 351 24.29 1.45 14.42
C ASN A 351 25.54 1.60 15.27
N ILE A 352 25.68 2.71 15.95
CA ILE A 352 26.73 2.98 16.93
C ILE A 352 26.08 3.00 18.30
N LYS A 353 26.61 2.18 19.21
CA LYS A 353 26.12 2.02 20.58
C LYS A 353 27.18 2.49 21.56
N ALA A 354 26.85 3.44 22.42
CA ALA A 354 27.63 3.81 23.58
C ALA A 354 26.95 3.21 24.81
N GLN A 355 27.67 2.39 25.57
CA GLN A 355 27.18 1.81 26.83
C GLN A 355 28.08 2.25 27.96
N ASP A 356 27.51 2.83 29.02
CA ASP A 356 28.25 3.10 30.24
C ASP A 356 28.52 1.81 31.05
N LEU A 357 29.48 1.86 31.91
CA LEU A 357 29.83 0.78 32.85
C LEU A 357 29.46 1.17 34.26
N ASN A 358 28.22 1.64 34.48
CA ASN A 358 27.74 1.98 35.79
C ASN A 358 27.53 0.71 36.64
N PRO A 359 27.98 0.67 37.93
CA PRO A 359 27.90 -0.55 38.76
C PRO A 359 26.47 -0.95 39.15
N ILE A 360 25.46 -0.07 38.96
CA ILE A 360 24.06 -0.34 39.29
C ILE A 360 23.31 -0.80 38.01
N VAL A 361 23.39 -0.02 36.93
CA VAL A 361 22.73 -0.29 35.67
C VAL A 361 23.51 0.35 34.52
N ASN A 362 23.83 -0.43 33.50
CA ASN A 362 24.44 0.07 32.30
C ASN A 362 23.36 0.65 31.41
N LEU A 363 23.47 1.91 31.06
CA LEU A 363 22.57 2.58 30.13
C LEU A 363 23.21 2.76 28.76
N VAL A 364 22.39 2.95 27.74
CA VAL A 364 22.80 2.91 26.35
C VAL A 364 22.26 4.11 25.59
N ASP A 365 23.15 4.79 24.83
CA ASP A 365 22.76 5.66 23.72
C ASP A 365 23.03 4.93 22.40
N LEU A 366 22.11 5.10 21.44
CA LEU A 366 22.17 4.50 20.12
C LEU A 366 22.03 5.59 19.04
N ARG A 367 22.91 5.54 18.05
CA ARG A 367 22.83 6.38 16.84
C ARG A 367 22.85 5.53 15.60
N SER A 368 21.78 5.65 14.79
CA SER A 368 21.64 4.98 13.50
C SER A 368 22.06 5.93 12.38
N ILE A 369 23.00 5.48 11.53
CA ILE A 369 23.56 6.24 10.41
C ILE A 369 23.22 5.49 9.12
N TYR A 370 22.67 6.21 8.14
CA TYR A 370 22.34 5.68 6.82
C TYR A 370 23.51 5.89 5.86
N ILE A 371 24.04 4.82 5.30
CA ILE A 371 25.16 4.87 4.37
C ILE A 371 24.67 4.41 2.99
N THR A 372 24.60 5.34 2.04
CA THR A 372 24.30 5.02 0.64
C THR A 372 25.60 4.84 -0.12
N VAL A 373 25.77 3.67 -0.75
CA VAL A 373 26.91 3.40 -1.64
C VAL A 373 26.46 3.54 -3.08
N VAL A 374 27.02 4.53 -3.79
CA VAL A 374 26.62 4.91 -5.14
C VAL A 374 27.63 4.37 -6.16
N GLY A 375 27.14 3.86 -7.28
CA GLY A 375 27.98 3.49 -8.41
C GLY A 375 28.59 4.73 -9.11
N PRO A 376 29.84 4.66 -9.60
CA PRO A 376 30.45 5.77 -10.34
C PRO A 376 29.68 6.07 -11.62
N ALA A 377 29.84 7.31 -12.11
CA ALA A 377 29.30 7.71 -13.40
C ALA A 377 29.93 6.92 -14.55
N VAL A 378 29.20 6.85 -15.67
CA VAL A 378 29.72 6.30 -16.92
C VAL A 378 30.54 7.37 -17.62
N ASP A 379 31.74 7.01 -18.05
CA ASP A 379 32.69 7.93 -18.67
C ASP A 379 32.61 7.92 -20.21
N ASN A 380 33.10 8.99 -20.83
CA ASN A 380 33.31 9.14 -22.27
C ASN A 380 32.06 8.90 -23.13
N LEU A 381 30.88 9.38 -22.66
CA LEU A 381 29.68 9.40 -23.47
C LEU A 381 29.91 10.28 -24.71
N GLN A 382 29.62 9.73 -25.89
CA GLN A 382 29.67 10.41 -27.18
C GLN A 382 28.35 10.22 -27.92
N ALA A 383 27.94 11.20 -28.67
CA ALA A 383 26.75 11.17 -29.52
C ALA A 383 27.15 11.54 -30.93
N LEU A 384 27.07 10.57 -31.84
CA LEU A 384 27.40 10.73 -33.27
C LEU A 384 26.12 10.77 -34.09
N PRO A 385 25.78 11.91 -34.69
CA PRO A 385 24.58 12.02 -35.50
C PRO A 385 24.80 11.44 -36.90
N SER A 386 23.70 10.90 -37.47
CA SER A 386 23.58 10.58 -38.89
C SER A 386 22.43 11.40 -39.52
N LEU A 387 21.97 11.00 -40.69
CA LEU A 387 20.77 11.59 -41.34
C LEU A 387 19.48 11.26 -40.60
N GLN A 388 19.39 10.12 -39.90
CA GLN A 388 18.15 9.57 -39.33
C GLN A 388 18.25 9.01 -37.94
N ASP A 389 19.46 8.84 -37.41
CA ASP A 389 19.69 8.32 -36.08
C ASP A 389 20.87 9.00 -35.39
N ILE A 390 20.94 8.85 -34.06
CA ILE A 390 22.08 9.24 -33.26
C ILE A 390 22.62 8.00 -32.58
N THR A 391 23.90 7.70 -32.87
CA THR A 391 24.61 6.61 -32.21
C THR A 391 25.32 7.12 -30.98
N LEU A 392 24.92 6.60 -29.82
CA LEU A 392 25.59 6.82 -28.55
C LEU A 392 26.61 5.75 -28.30
N SER A 393 27.77 6.13 -27.75
CA SER A 393 28.80 5.21 -27.28
C SER A 393 29.45 5.75 -26.01
N TRP A 394 29.84 4.84 -25.12
CA TRP A 394 30.47 5.18 -23.84
C TRP A 394 31.48 4.16 -23.40
N SER A 395 32.27 4.47 -22.39
CA SER A 395 33.22 3.53 -21.79
C SER A 395 32.49 2.53 -20.89
N GLN A 396 32.95 1.27 -20.91
CA GLN A 396 32.46 0.25 -19.98
C GLN A 396 32.61 0.73 -18.54
N SER A 397 31.58 0.48 -17.68
CA SER A 397 31.66 0.79 -16.26
C SER A 397 32.86 0.09 -15.60
N GLN A 398 33.45 0.77 -14.62
CA GLN A 398 34.52 0.21 -13.78
C GLN A 398 33.98 -0.89 -12.84
N CYS A 399 32.66 -0.94 -12.61
CA CYS A 399 32.01 -1.91 -11.76
C CYS A 399 31.63 -3.16 -12.55
N SER A 400 32.25 -4.29 -12.24
CA SER A 400 32.05 -5.56 -12.96
C SER A 400 30.70 -6.22 -12.75
N ASN A 401 29.94 -5.80 -11.72
CA ASN A 401 28.60 -6.30 -11.40
C ASN A 401 27.46 -5.47 -12.05
N VAL A 402 27.76 -4.51 -12.91
CA VAL A 402 26.77 -3.78 -13.70
C VAL A 402 26.05 -4.75 -14.63
N VAL A 403 24.71 -4.73 -14.62
CA VAL A 403 23.86 -5.60 -15.44
C VAL A 403 23.45 -4.95 -16.76
N GLY A 404 23.56 -3.62 -16.89
CA GLY A 404 23.24 -2.88 -18.10
C GLY A 404 23.31 -1.38 -17.89
N TYR A 405 22.74 -0.63 -18.85
CA TYR A 405 22.78 0.83 -18.85
C TYR A 405 21.41 1.39 -19.21
N ASN A 406 20.93 2.37 -18.45
CA ASN A 406 19.76 3.17 -18.79
C ASN A 406 20.21 4.38 -19.61
N VAL A 407 19.51 4.63 -20.72
CA VAL A 407 19.74 5.76 -21.62
C VAL A 407 18.61 6.76 -21.46
N TYR A 408 18.97 8.01 -21.22
CA TYR A 408 18.05 9.12 -21.02
C TYR A 408 18.23 10.17 -22.12
N ARG A 409 17.13 10.72 -22.61
CA ARG A 409 17.07 11.74 -23.68
C ARG A 409 16.22 12.92 -23.25
N LYS A 410 16.62 14.10 -23.72
CA LYS A 410 15.84 15.34 -23.62
C LYS A 410 16.08 16.20 -24.84
N ILE A 411 15.09 17.02 -25.22
CA ILE A 411 15.26 18.08 -26.19
C ILE A 411 15.78 19.33 -25.46
N GLN A 412 16.87 19.88 -25.93
CA GLN A 412 17.68 20.98 -25.36
C GLN A 412 18.39 20.63 -24.04
N PRO A 413 19.56 21.21 -23.80
CA PRO A 413 20.34 20.94 -22.59
C PRO A 413 19.58 21.34 -21.33
N SER A 414 19.76 20.55 -20.29
CA SER A 414 19.29 20.86 -18.93
C SER A 414 20.33 21.57 -18.10
N GLY A 415 21.60 21.35 -18.41
CA GLY A 415 22.72 21.74 -17.58
C GLY A 415 22.79 20.97 -16.27
N PHE A 416 22.12 19.81 -16.22
CA PHE A 416 22.11 18.97 -15.02
C PHE A 416 23.51 18.43 -14.75
N VAL A 417 23.98 18.65 -13.57
CA VAL A 417 25.13 17.99 -12.97
C VAL A 417 24.61 17.33 -11.70
N HIS A 418 24.86 16.05 -11.53
CA HIS A 418 24.40 15.34 -10.35
C HIS A 418 24.98 15.96 -9.07
N ASP A 419 24.14 16.18 -8.09
CA ASP A 419 24.56 16.52 -6.74
C ASP A 419 25.15 15.30 -6.03
N PHE A 420 25.84 15.57 -4.93
CA PHE A 420 26.34 14.51 -4.06
C PHE A 420 25.20 13.61 -3.62
N CYS A 421 25.36 12.29 -3.81
CA CYS A 421 24.35 11.28 -3.51
C CYS A 421 23.10 11.22 -4.43
N GLN A 422 23.08 11.96 -5.50
CA GLN A 422 21.97 11.97 -6.45
C GLN A 422 22.22 10.94 -7.56
N THR A 423 21.62 9.76 -7.42
CA THR A 423 21.74 8.66 -8.38
C THR A 423 20.75 8.77 -9.51
N GLY A 424 21.10 8.23 -10.67
CA GLY A 424 20.24 8.28 -11.86
C GLY A 424 20.06 9.69 -12.42
N VAL A 425 19.02 9.86 -13.23
CA VAL A 425 18.60 11.16 -13.78
C VAL A 425 17.21 11.51 -13.21
N PRO A 426 17.11 12.54 -12.36
CA PRO A 426 15.84 12.92 -11.74
C PRO A 426 14.79 13.36 -12.77
N SER A 427 13.54 12.97 -12.57
CA SER A 427 12.42 13.35 -13.44
C SER A 427 12.20 14.86 -13.54
N SER A 428 12.60 15.61 -12.50
CA SER A 428 12.54 17.09 -12.48
C SER A 428 13.43 17.76 -13.54
N THR A 429 14.42 17.06 -14.07
CA THR A 429 15.28 17.53 -15.17
C THR A 429 14.57 17.58 -16.51
N GLY A 430 13.46 16.85 -16.65
CA GLY A 430 12.71 16.67 -17.90
C GLY A 430 13.33 15.65 -18.87
N TYR A 431 14.29 14.87 -18.43
CA TYR A 431 14.81 13.72 -19.17
C TYR A 431 13.82 12.55 -19.13
N GLU A 432 13.72 11.85 -20.24
CA GLU A 432 12.93 10.62 -20.36
C GLU A 432 13.86 9.45 -20.63
N LYS A 433 13.60 8.31 -19.99
CA LYS A 433 14.30 7.06 -20.28
C LYS A 433 13.85 6.53 -21.64
N VAL A 434 14.74 6.52 -22.62
CA VAL A 434 14.46 6.10 -24.02
C VAL A 434 14.97 4.69 -24.34
N GLY A 435 15.82 4.12 -23.49
CA GLY A 435 16.33 2.79 -23.73
C GLY A 435 17.02 2.15 -22.52
N TYR A 436 17.17 0.83 -22.63
CA TYR A 436 18.01 0.02 -21.75
C TYR A 436 18.92 -0.85 -22.61
N VAL A 437 20.19 -0.89 -22.26
CA VAL A 437 21.19 -1.70 -22.96
C VAL A 437 21.66 -2.77 -21.97
N ASP A 438 21.33 -4.02 -22.26
CA ASP A 438 21.62 -5.16 -21.39
C ASP A 438 23.12 -5.56 -21.47
N GLY A 439 23.69 -5.87 -20.31
CA GLY A 439 25.06 -6.38 -20.17
C GLY A 439 26.14 -5.32 -20.09
N LEU A 440 27.12 -5.57 -19.23
CA LEU A 440 28.24 -4.69 -18.92
C LEU A 440 29.07 -4.26 -20.16
N ALA A 441 29.29 -5.20 -21.11
CA ALA A 441 30.16 -4.97 -22.26
C ALA A 441 29.45 -4.25 -23.43
N ASN A 442 28.15 -4.12 -23.37
CA ASN A 442 27.37 -3.48 -24.41
C ASN A 442 27.28 -1.97 -24.14
N THR A 443 28.07 -1.19 -24.86
CA THR A 443 28.25 0.24 -24.61
C THR A 443 27.83 1.11 -25.81
N VAL A 444 26.88 0.64 -26.60
CA VAL A 444 26.36 1.35 -27.77
C VAL A 444 24.82 1.33 -27.76
N TYR A 445 24.24 2.47 -28.02
CA TYR A 445 22.79 2.61 -28.23
C TYR A 445 22.52 3.45 -29.47
N ILE A 446 21.55 3.06 -30.29
CA ILE A 446 21.17 3.81 -31.48
C ILE A 446 19.76 4.34 -31.28
N ASP A 447 19.65 5.65 -31.17
CA ASP A 447 18.35 6.34 -31.08
C ASP A 447 17.80 6.65 -32.49
N ARG A 448 16.64 6.06 -32.78
CA ARG A 448 15.95 6.20 -34.06
C ARG A 448 14.61 6.91 -33.94
N ASP A 449 14.14 7.11 -32.72
CA ASP A 449 12.88 7.79 -32.45
C ASP A 449 13.11 9.29 -32.20
N ILE A 450 13.73 9.91 -33.17
CA ILE A 450 14.14 11.33 -33.17
C ILE A 450 13.79 12.00 -34.48
N ALA A 451 13.60 13.30 -34.41
CA ALA A 451 13.27 14.14 -35.56
C ALA A 451 14.36 15.18 -35.82
N GLN A 452 14.46 15.59 -37.06
CA GLN A 452 15.32 16.72 -37.42
C GLN A 452 14.83 18.05 -36.80
N GLY A 453 15.71 19.00 -36.70
CA GLY A 453 15.40 20.35 -36.20
C GLY A 453 15.47 20.48 -34.68
N HIS A 454 15.83 19.43 -33.96
CA HIS A 454 16.02 19.48 -32.51
C HIS A 454 17.47 19.18 -32.11
N GLU A 455 17.90 19.82 -31.04
CA GLU A 455 19.11 19.42 -30.31
C GLU A 455 18.70 18.41 -29.24
N TYR A 456 19.24 17.20 -29.34
CA TYR A 456 19.01 16.11 -28.39
C TYR A 456 20.18 15.98 -27.44
N CYS A 457 19.87 15.94 -26.16
CA CYS A 457 20.83 15.74 -25.10
C CYS A 457 20.63 14.37 -24.45
N TYR A 458 21.71 13.71 -24.15
CA TYR A 458 21.72 12.36 -23.62
C TYR A 458 22.53 12.27 -22.34
N MET A 459 22.09 11.37 -21.46
CA MET A 459 22.83 10.87 -20.31
C MET A 459 22.67 9.36 -20.20
N VAL A 460 23.66 8.71 -19.59
CA VAL A 460 23.68 7.26 -19.39
C VAL A 460 24.01 6.96 -17.93
N CYS A 461 23.27 6.03 -17.33
CA CYS A 461 23.50 5.54 -15.97
C CYS A 461 23.75 4.03 -16.00
N ALA A 462 24.76 3.57 -15.27
CA ALA A 462 24.98 2.14 -15.03
C ALA A 462 23.90 1.59 -14.10
N VAL A 463 23.41 0.38 -14.38
CA VAL A 463 22.35 -0.30 -13.61
C VAL A 463 22.94 -1.52 -12.92
N PHE A 464 22.64 -1.67 -11.64
CA PHE A 464 23.09 -2.75 -10.77
C PHE A 464 22.01 -3.83 -10.57
N PRO A 465 22.33 -5.01 -10.01
CA PRO A 465 21.42 -6.17 -9.96
C PRO A 465 20.06 -5.93 -9.31
N ASP A 466 19.96 -5.08 -8.29
CA ASP A 466 18.69 -4.68 -7.63
C ASP A 466 17.98 -3.53 -8.34
N GLY A 467 18.51 -3.10 -9.51
CA GLY A 467 18.03 -1.96 -10.28
C GLY A 467 18.45 -0.59 -9.72
N ALA A 468 19.43 -0.54 -8.82
CA ALA A 468 20.07 0.71 -8.44
C ALA A 468 20.76 1.34 -9.67
N GLU A 469 20.73 2.67 -9.75
CA GLU A 469 21.50 3.42 -10.75
C GLU A 469 22.70 4.09 -10.10
N GLY A 470 23.81 4.10 -10.84
CA GLY A 470 24.97 4.92 -10.50
C GLY A 470 24.73 6.42 -10.75
N TYR A 471 25.76 7.22 -10.59
CA TYR A 471 25.73 8.61 -11.04
C TYR A 471 25.49 8.69 -12.55
N ALA A 472 24.77 9.73 -12.99
CA ALA A 472 24.59 10.02 -14.41
C ALA A 472 25.91 10.44 -15.04
N SER A 473 26.11 10.07 -16.30
CA SER A 473 27.21 10.59 -17.13
C SER A 473 27.12 12.11 -17.29
N GLU A 474 28.18 12.72 -17.80
CA GLU A 474 28.08 14.09 -18.33
C GLU A 474 27.02 14.16 -19.44
N GLU A 475 26.37 15.32 -19.54
CA GLU A 475 25.38 15.61 -20.57
C GLU A 475 26.08 15.82 -21.91
N VAL A 476 25.67 15.10 -22.95
CA VAL A 476 26.17 15.26 -24.32
C VAL A 476 25.03 15.57 -25.26
N CYS A 477 25.15 16.65 -26.00
CA CYS A 477 24.11 17.14 -26.91
C CYS A 477 24.57 17.10 -28.36
N THR A 478 23.67 16.74 -29.27
CA THR A 478 23.88 16.78 -30.71
C THR A 478 22.55 16.91 -31.47
N SER A 479 22.61 17.13 -32.76
CA SER A 479 21.45 17.20 -33.66
C SER A 479 21.68 16.38 -34.89
N LEU A 480 20.60 15.84 -35.48
CA LEU A 480 20.68 15.19 -36.80
C LEU A 480 21.24 16.14 -37.87
N SER A 481 21.93 15.58 -38.82
CA SER A 481 22.39 16.36 -39.96
C SER A 481 21.22 16.87 -40.81
N ARG A 482 21.39 18.02 -41.49
CA ARG A 482 20.34 18.71 -42.25
C ARG A 482 20.20 18.23 -43.71
N GLY A 483 20.77 17.11 -44.06
CA GLY A 483 20.71 16.51 -45.37
C GLY A 483 19.37 15.93 -45.79
N LEU A 484 18.32 16.03 -44.98
CA LEU A 484 16.95 15.60 -45.29
C LEU A 484 15.95 16.76 -45.16
N PRO A 485 14.83 16.72 -45.96
CA PRO A 485 13.77 17.70 -45.80
C PRO A 485 13.12 17.62 -44.43
N THR A 486 12.72 18.76 -43.85
CA THR A 486 12.10 18.80 -42.54
C THR A 486 10.69 19.37 -42.64
N MET A 487 9.69 18.59 -42.18
CA MET A 487 8.27 19.00 -42.23
C MET A 487 8.02 20.26 -41.42
N THR A 488 7.27 21.23 -41.97
CA THR A 488 6.91 22.49 -41.29
C THR A 488 5.40 22.66 -41.14
N ASN A 489 4.62 22.20 -42.13
CA ASN A 489 3.17 22.38 -42.11
C ASN A 489 2.44 21.08 -42.52
N VAL A 490 1.40 20.76 -41.78
CA VAL A 490 0.29 19.86 -42.16
C VAL A 490 -0.99 20.52 -41.64
N SER A 491 -1.49 21.47 -42.44
CA SER A 491 -2.55 22.39 -42.06
C SER A 491 -3.81 22.16 -42.85
N VAL A 492 -4.96 22.03 -42.22
CA VAL A 492 -6.25 21.90 -42.94
C VAL A 492 -6.60 23.25 -43.54
N VAL A 493 -6.83 23.25 -44.86
CA VAL A 493 -7.23 24.45 -45.60
C VAL A 493 -8.75 24.50 -45.74
N SER A 494 -9.37 23.35 -46.05
CA SER A 494 -10.83 23.26 -46.14
C SER A 494 -11.34 21.98 -45.48
N THR A 495 -12.45 22.12 -44.79
CA THR A 495 -13.11 21.02 -44.04
C THR A 495 -14.29 20.54 -44.87
N ASP A 496 -14.18 19.35 -45.44
CA ASP A 496 -15.26 18.70 -46.21
C ASP A 496 -15.01 17.17 -46.26
N ARG A 497 -16.10 16.39 -46.40
CA ARG A 497 -16.00 14.93 -46.51
C ARG A 497 -15.48 14.42 -47.83
N ALA A 498 -15.65 15.18 -48.90
CA ALA A 498 -15.32 14.78 -50.28
C ALA A 498 -14.27 15.71 -50.93
N THR A 499 -14.34 16.99 -50.62
CA THR A 499 -13.53 18.04 -51.27
C THR A 499 -12.62 18.78 -50.31
N GLY A 500 -12.40 18.23 -49.11
CA GLY A 500 -11.47 18.79 -48.13
C GLY A 500 -10.04 18.85 -48.67
N SER A 501 -9.22 19.75 -48.13
CA SER A 501 -7.84 19.94 -48.57
C SER A 501 -6.90 20.20 -47.40
N ILE A 502 -5.65 19.73 -47.52
CA ILE A 502 -4.58 19.87 -46.55
C ILE A 502 -3.34 20.44 -47.24
N TYR A 503 -2.83 21.52 -46.66
CA TYR A 503 -1.56 22.13 -47.06
C TYR A 503 -0.42 21.45 -46.35
N VAL A 504 0.58 20.97 -47.10
CA VAL A 504 1.77 20.27 -46.62
C VAL A 504 3.00 21.05 -47.10
N ALA A 505 3.88 21.41 -46.14
CA ALA A 505 5.12 22.10 -46.50
C ALA A 505 6.30 21.58 -45.65
N TRP A 506 7.50 21.82 -46.21
CA TRP A 506 8.76 21.40 -45.58
C TRP A 506 9.90 22.39 -45.88
N LEU A 507 10.91 22.37 -45.02
CA LEU A 507 12.18 23.05 -45.29
C LEU A 507 13.03 22.14 -46.18
N LYS A 508 13.67 22.71 -47.21
CA LYS A 508 14.57 21.95 -48.08
C LYS A 508 15.82 21.46 -47.33
N PRO A 509 16.42 20.33 -47.78
CA PRO A 509 17.71 19.89 -47.23
C PRO A 509 18.80 20.94 -47.47
N ASP A 510 19.82 20.91 -46.57
CA ASP A 510 21.06 21.63 -46.77
C ASP A 510 21.89 20.88 -47.83
N GLU A 511 22.11 21.52 -49.00
CA GLU A 511 22.82 20.88 -50.11
C GLU A 511 24.30 20.61 -49.77
N SER A 512 24.89 21.33 -48.83
CA SER A 512 26.28 21.09 -48.39
C SER A 512 26.44 19.78 -47.62
N GLU A 513 25.34 19.21 -47.10
CA GLU A 513 25.32 17.94 -46.33
C GLU A 513 24.86 16.76 -47.21
N LEU A 514 24.61 16.97 -48.51
CA LEU A 514 24.23 15.94 -49.49
C LEU A 514 25.46 15.25 -50.07
N GLU A 515 26.23 14.55 -49.25
CA GLU A 515 27.39 13.80 -49.68
C GLU A 515 27.04 12.73 -50.72
N ASN A 516 27.87 12.65 -51.78
CA ASN A 516 27.79 11.62 -52.83
C ASN A 516 26.54 11.62 -53.73
N THR A 517 25.62 12.59 -53.62
CA THR A 517 24.42 12.70 -54.47
C THR A 517 24.39 14.06 -55.15
N THR A 518 23.82 14.08 -56.36
CA THR A 518 23.73 15.30 -57.22
C THR A 518 22.30 15.47 -57.72
N ALA A 519 22.00 16.66 -58.27
CA ALA A 519 20.77 16.89 -59.02
C ALA A 519 20.65 15.94 -60.24
N PRO A 520 19.45 15.61 -60.73
CA PRO A 520 18.18 16.14 -60.23
C PRO A 520 17.73 15.50 -58.90
N TYR A 521 17.15 16.34 -58.02
CA TYR A 521 16.52 15.95 -56.78
C TYR A 521 15.01 15.88 -56.93
N LYS A 522 14.36 15.00 -56.17
CA LYS A 522 12.91 14.76 -56.19
C LYS A 522 12.37 14.43 -54.81
N TYR A 523 11.20 14.97 -54.46
CA TYR A 523 10.41 14.58 -53.31
C TYR A 523 9.29 13.65 -53.74
N VAL A 524 9.05 12.61 -52.95
CA VAL A 524 7.87 11.74 -53.11
C VAL A 524 7.07 11.85 -51.82
N LEU A 525 5.85 12.39 -51.92
CA LEU A 525 4.96 12.61 -50.78
C LEU A 525 4.03 11.42 -50.62
N PHE A 526 3.94 10.95 -49.41
CA PHE A 526 3.06 9.87 -48.99
C PHE A 526 2.08 10.37 -47.92
N ARG A 527 0.87 9.81 -47.96
CA ARG A 527 -0.21 10.07 -47.00
C ARG A 527 -0.65 8.78 -46.32
N SER A 528 -0.96 8.84 -45.02
CA SER A 528 -1.63 7.78 -44.25
C SER A 528 -2.80 8.36 -43.49
N ARG A 529 -3.87 7.58 -43.33
CA ARG A 529 -4.99 7.95 -42.46
C ARG A 529 -4.62 7.68 -41.01
N GLY A 530 -4.99 8.60 -40.07
CA GLY A 530 -4.67 8.49 -38.67
C GLY A 530 -3.40 9.25 -38.27
N PHE A 531 -2.93 9.04 -37.03
CA PHE A 531 -1.79 9.76 -36.48
C PHE A 531 -0.48 8.97 -36.50
N LEU A 532 -0.53 7.66 -36.69
CA LEU A 532 0.63 6.77 -36.50
C LEU A 532 1.37 6.45 -37.84
N GLY A 533 0.78 6.75 -38.95
CA GLY A 533 1.42 6.49 -40.25
C GLY A 533 1.60 4.99 -40.58
N GLU A 534 0.57 4.17 -40.35
CA GLU A 534 0.65 2.72 -40.49
C GLU A 534 0.60 2.23 -41.92
N ALA A 535 -0.18 2.89 -42.77
CA ALA A 535 -0.37 2.52 -44.19
C ALA A 535 -0.23 3.75 -45.11
N PHE A 536 0.96 3.94 -45.64
CA PHE A 536 1.25 5.07 -46.51
C PHE A 536 0.94 4.77 -47.98
N GLU A 537 0.22 5.68 -48.63
CA GLU A 537 0.00 5.71 -50.08
C GLU A 537 0.72 6.91 -50.70
N GLN A 538 1.29 6.76 -51.87
CA GLN A 538 1.92 7.86 -52.61
C GLN A 538 0.84 8.80 -53.16
N VAL A 539 0.98 10.11 -52.88
CA VAL A 539 0.04 11.15 -53.33
C VAL A 539 0.64 12.10 -54.37
N ALA A 540 1.96 12.30 -54.33
CA ALA A 540 2.62 13.17 -55.30
C ALA A 540 4.09 12.81 -55.54
N GLU A 541 4.61 13.14 -56.73
CA GLU A 541 6.04 13.30 -57.01
C GLU A 541 6.31 14.77 -57.37
N ILE A 542 7.33 15.36 -56.77
CA ILE A 542 7.62 16.80 -56.88
C ILE A 542 9.09 16.94 -57.23
N ASP A 543 9.35 17.35 -58.47
CA ASP A 543 10.70 17.52 -59.00
C ASP A 543 11.31 18.85 -58.56
N GLY A 544 12.61 18.84 -58.26
CA GLY A 544 13.41 20.01 -57.89
C GLY A 544 13.43 20.28 -56.39
N ILE A 545 14.63 20.60 -55.90
CA ILE A 545 14.88 20.79 -54.43
C ILE A 545 14.18 22.04 -53.89
N GLU A 546 13.85 23.01 -54.71
CA GLU A 546 13.20 24.28 -54.32
C GLU A 546 11.68 24.15 -54.16
N ASN A 547 11.06 23.07 -54.65
CA ASN A 547 9.62 22.87 -54.56
C ASN A 547 9.26 22.19 -53.25
N VAL A 548 8.95 23.00 -52.24
CA VAL A 548 8.89 22.61 -50.83
C VAL A 548 7.46 22.59 -50.25
N GLU A 549 6.44 22.59 -51.08
CA GLU A 549 5.03 22.60 -50.66
C GLU A 549 4.13 21.82 -51.60
N TYR A 550 3.00 21.36 -51.05
CA TYR A 550 1.96 20.65 -51.79
C TYR A 550 0.61 20.81 -51.13
N THR A 551 -0.47 20.98 -51.92
CA THR A 551 -1.83 20.94 -51.41
C THR A 551 -2.51 19.65 -51.86
N ASP A 552 -2.79 18.80 -50.86
CA ASP A 552 -3.54 17.56 -51.09
C ASP A 552 -5.04 17.85 -51.05
N ASN A 553 -5.70 17.62 -52.18
CA ASN A 553 -7.11 17.95 -52.39
C ASN A 553 -7.96 16.67 -52.39
N ASN A 554 -9.28 16.84 -52.21
CA ASN A 554 -10.28 15.76 -52.22
C ASN A 554 -10.02 14.70 -51.12
N VAL A 555 -9.69 15.16 -49.92
CA VAL A 555 -9.52 14.34 -48.74
C VAL A 555 -10.63 14.57 -47.73
N ASN A 556 -11.06 13.52 -47.05
CA ASN A 556 -12.08 13.64 -45.98
C ASN A 556 -11.46 14.24 -44.69
N THR A 557 -11.49 15.55 -44.60
CA THR A 557 -10.93 16.29 -43.45
C THR A 557 -11.90 16.38 -42.30
N VAL A 558 -13.16 15.94 -42.42
CA VAL A 558 -14.16 15.94 -41.34
C VAL A 558 -13.94 14.78 -40.38
N ASP A 559 -13.85 13.55 -40.95
CA ASP A 559 -13.90 12.35 -40.13
C ASP A 559 -12.53 11.80 -39.75
N TYR A 560 -11.46 12.22 -40.48
CA TYR A 560 -10.12 11.62 -40.30
C TYR A 560 -9.00 12.64 -40.22
N PRO A 561 -8.03 12.47 -39.32
CA PRO A 561 -6.71 13.08 -39.44
C PRO A 561 -5.87 12.36 -40.50
N TYR A 562 -4.91 13.06 -41.07
CA TYR A 562 -3.96 12.49 -42.00
C TYR A 562 -2.53 12.80 -41.60
N THR A 563 -1.66 11.82 -41.84
CA THR A 563 -0.22 11.88 -41.59
C THR A 563 0.51 11.87 -42.93
N TYR A 564 1.47 12.76 -43.08
CA TYR A 564 2.28 12.90 -44.29
C TYR A 564 3.74 12.58 -44.02
N ARG A 565 4.38 11.94 -44.98
CA ARG A 565 5.80 11.60 -44.96
C ARG A 565 6.40 11.89 -46.33
N ILE A 566 7.67 12.35 -46.34
CA ILE A 566 8.43 12.66 -47.55
C ILE A 566 9.54 11.62 -47.70
N ALA A 567 9.71 11.05 -48.88
CA ALA A 567 10.93 10.36 -49.28
C ALA A 567 11.71 11.27 -50.22
N PHE A 568 12.97 11.51 -49.90
CA PHE A 568 13.84 12.40 -50.65
C PHE A 568 14.84 11.61 -51.49
N TYR A 569 14.88 11.91 -52.78
CA TYR A 569 15.71 11.24 -53.77
C TYR A 569 16.70 12.19 -54.43
N GLY A 570 17.88 11.67 -54.71
CA GLY A 570 18.93 12.34 -55.48
C GLY A 570 19.50 11.41 -56.53
N THR A 571 20.48 11.87 -57.27
CA THR A 571 21.16 11.11 -58.33
C THR A 571 22.54 10.68 -57.88
N LEU A 572 22.81 9.36 -57.93
CA LEU A 572 24.13 8.76 -57.69
C LEU A 572 24.51 7.93 -58.93
N ASN A 573 25.65 8.25 -59.55
CA ASN A 573 26.13 7.58 -60.76
C ASN A 573 25.08 7.51 -61.87
N GLY A 574 24.24 8.55 -62.01
CA GLY A 574 23.20 8.64 -63.02
C GLY A 574 21.91 7.89 -62.76
N GLN A 575 21.78 7.29 -61.57
CA GLN A 575 20.57 6.61 -61.11
C GLN A 575 19.93 7.36 -59.95
N SER A 576 18.58 7.38 -59.93
CA SER A 576 17.84 7.92 -58.83
C SER A 576 17.93 6.99 -57.60
N VAL A 577 18.41 7.51 -56.51
CA VAL A 577 18.59 6.78 -55.22
C VAL A 577 17.85 7.50 -54.09
N LEU A 578 17.27 6.72 -53.17
CA LEU A 578 16.67 7.26 -51.96
C LEU A 578 17.79 7.75 -51.06
N ILE A 579 17.78 9.04 -50.69
CA ILE A 579 18.70 9.64 -49.71
C ILE A 579 18.18 9.35 -48.30
N GLY A 580 16.87 9.54 -48.08
CA GLY A 580 16.27 9.20 -46.81
C GLY A 580 14.79 9.60 -46.69
N THR A 581 14.18 9.23 -45.61
CA THR A 581 12.80 9.50 -45.28
C THR A 581 12.74 10.10 -43.85
N PRO A 582 12.60 11.41 -43.69
CA PRO A 582 12.55 12.08 -42.41
C PRO A 582 11.27 11.73 -41.64
N SER A 583 11.16 12.24 -40.43
CA SER A 583 9.99 12.07 -39.59
C SER A 583 8.73 12.59 -40.28
N PHE A 584 7.63 11.91 -40.04
CA PHE A 584 6.31 12.30 -40.52
C PHE A 584 5.65 13.38 -39.65
N ALA A 585 4.61 14.03 -40.16
CA ALA A 585 3.76 14.95 -39.41
C ALA A 585 2.29 14.71 -39.73
N SER A 586 1.43 14.82 -38.72
CA SER A 586 -0.02 14.74 -38.90
C SER A 586 -0.69 16.11 -38.91
N SER A 587 -1.88 16.18 -39.49
CA SER A 587 -2.78 17.32 -39.30
C SER A 587 -3.22 17.44 -37.85
N VAL A 588 -3.52 18.65 -37.43
CA VAL A 588 -4.22 18.92 -36.19
C VAL A 588 -5.66 18.46 -36.34
N PHE A 589 -6.15 17.65 -35.39
CA PHE A 589 -7.51 17.14 -35.42
C PHE A 589 -8.22 17.43 -34.09
N VAL A 590 -9.45 17.97 -34.18
CA VAL A 590 -10.24 18.40 -33.02
C VAL A 590 -11.42 17.47 -32.77
N ASP A 591 -11.59 17.07 -31.53
CA ASP A 591 -12.76 16.34 -31.02
C ASP A 591 -13.52 17.24 -30.03
N LEU A 592 -14.86 17.20 -30.08
CA LEU A 592 -15.71 17.86 -29.11
C LEU A 592 -16.28 16.84 -28.12
N VAL A 593 -15.99 17.03 -26.84
CA VAL A 593 -16.55 16.23 -25.74
C VAL A 593 -17.55 17.08 -24.98
N GLN A 594 -18.81 16.65 -24.99
CA GLN A 594 -19.88 17.30 -24.25
C GLN A 594 -19.66 17.11 -22.75
N GLN A 595 -19.84 18.16 -21.99
CA GLN A 595 -19.86 18.18 -20.53
C GLN A 595 -21.12 18.95 -20.09
N GLU A 596 -21.46 18.83 -18.83
CA GLU A 596 -22.54 19.59 -18.24
C GLU A 596 -22.36 21.09 -18.48
N SER A 597 -23.29 21.71 -19.16
CA SER A 597 -23.26 23.18 -19.48
C SER A 597 -21.96 23.69 -20.10
N SER A 598 -21.14 22.80 -20.70
CA SER A 598 -19.86 23.18 -21.32
C SER A 598 -19.45 22.20 -22.44
N VAL A 599 -18.54 22.67 -23.30
CA VAL A 599 -17.93 21.85 -24.35
C VAL A 599 -16.43 21.82 -24.14
N LYS A 600 -15.87 20.63 -23.91
CA LYS A 600 -14.43 20.43 -23.93
C LYS A 600 -13.97 20.23 -25.37
N VAL A 601 -13.23 21.21 -25.89
CA VAL A 601 -12.60 21.17 -27.21
C VAL A 601 -11.21 20.57 -27.03
N ARG A 602 -10.98 19.34 -27.53
CA ARG A 602 -9.75 18.60 -27.39
C ARG A 602 -9.09 18.43 -28.73
N LEU A 603 -7.80 18.67 -28.84
CA LEU A 603 -7.02 18.42 -30.05
C LEU A 603 -6.07 17.24 -29.89
N ARG A 604 -5.77 16.62 -31.02
CA ARG A 604 -4.75 15.58 -31.20
C ARG A 604 -3.92 15.87 -32.42
N ASN A 605 -2.65 15.66 -32.35
CA ASN A 605 -1.70 15.67 -33.47
C ASN A 605 -0.46 14.84 -33.09
N ASN A 606 0.29 14.44 -34.09
CA ASN A 606 1.60 13.81 -33.98
C ASN A 606 2.55 14.49 -34.97
N VAL A 607 3.40 15.35 -34.44
CA VAL A 607 4.27 16.24 -35.26
C VAL A 607 5.69 16.21 -34.67
N PRO A 608 6.72 16.38 -35.53
CA PRO A 608 8.12 16.32 -35.13
C PRO A 608 8.63 17.60 -34.41
N TRP A 609 7.87 18.68 -34.41
CA TRP A 609 8.19 19.94 -33.73
C TRP A 609 7.48 20.04 -32.38
N THR A 610 7.96 20.93 -31.51
CA THR A 610 7.32 21.20 -30.24
C THR A 610 6.26 22.30 -30.40
N ASN A 611 5.00 21.97 -30.13
CA ASN A 611 3.94 22.96 -29.99
C ASN A 611 3.98 23.58 -28.59
N TYR A 612 3.96 24.92 -28.54
CA TYR A 612 4.06 25.66 -27.28
C TYR A 612 2.79 26.46 -26.96
N ASN A 613 1.88 26.61 -27.95
CA ASN A 613 0.61 27.32 -27.78
C ASN A 613 -0.45 26.80 -28.73
N TYR A 614 -1.70 26.88 -28.30
CA TYR A 614 -2.89 26.56 -29.09
C TYR A 614 -3.93 27.66 -28.85
N GLU A 615 -4.49 28.18 -29.92
CA GLU A 615 -5.62 29.11 -29.92
C GLU A 615 -6.87 28.38 -30.38
N PHE A 616 -7.94 28.46 -29.57
CA PHE A 616 -9.21 27.81 -29.80
C PHE A 616 -10.23 28.87 -30.22
N TYR A 617 -10.85 28.67 -31.38
CA TYR A 617 -11.81 29.57 -31.97
C TYR A 617 -13.19 28.93 -32.02
N LYS A 618 -14.23 29.74 -31.70
CA LYS A 618 -15.64 29.37 -31.82
C LYS A 618 -16.35 30.27 -32.84
N TYR A 619 -17.19 29.70 -33.69
CA TYR A 619 -18.00 30.45 -34.63
C TYR A 619 -19.15 31.18 -33.96
N ASP A 620 -19.21 32.49 -34.15
CA ASP A 620 -20.37 33.31 -33.77
C ASP A 620 -21.29 33.44 -35.00
N SER A 621 -22.45 32.80 -34.91
CA SER A 621 -23.47 32.82 -35.99
C SER A 621 -24.16 34.19 -36.19
N VAL A 622 -24.01 35.10 -35.25
CA VAL A 622 -24.59 36.45 -35.36
C VAL A 622 -23.67 37.41 -36.04
N ALA A 623 -22.39 37.36 -35.68
CA ALA A 623 -21.34 38.17 -36.29
C ALA A 623 -20.77 37.59 -37.58
N ASP A 624 -21.05 36.31 -37.92
CA ASP A 624 -20.52 35.53 -39.03
C ASP A 624 -18.99 35.47 -39.05
N VAL A 625 -18.39 35.35 -37.86
CA VAL A 625 -16.93 35.27 -37.68
C VAL A 625 -16.59 34.25 -36.62
N TYR A 626 -15.32 33.82 -36.61
CA TYR A 626 -14.79 33.01 -35.52
C TYR A 626 -14.16 33.94 -34.45
N GLU A 627 -14.57 33.75 -33.21
CA GLU A 627 -14.04 34.46 -32.05
C GLU A 627 -13.09 33.56 -31.23
N LEU A 628 -12.04 34.17 -30.66
CA LEU A 628 -11.09 33.47 -29.80
C LEU A 628 -11.76 33.10 -28.49
N VAL A 629 -11.88 31.82 -28.20
CA VAL A 629 -12.35 31.31 -26.90
C VAL A 629 -11.25 31.38 -25.86
N GLY A 630 -10.01 31.05 -26.23
CA GLY A 630 -8.86 31.11 -25.35
C GLY A 630 -7.59 30.58 -26.00
N SER A 631 -6.47 30.82 -25.29
CA SER A 631 -5.11 30.40 -25.71
C SER A 631 -4.44 29.67 -24.54
N THR A 632 -3.82 28.51 -24.82
CA THR A 632 -3.20 27.67 -23.81
C THR A 632 -2.12 26.77 -24.41
N ALA A 633 -1.17 26.31 -23.58
CA ALA A 633 -0.22 25.27 -23.94
C ALA A 633 -0.83 23.85 -23.86
N GLU A 634 -1.98 23.69 -23.17
CA GLU A 634 -2.68 22.42 -23.03
C GLU A 634 -3.42 22.05 -24.31
N ARG A 635 -3.52 20.73 -24.60
CA ARG A 635 -4.20 20.19 -25.77
C ARG A 635 -5.72 20.21 -25.68
N TYR A 636 -6.28 21.04 -24.83
CA TYR A 636 -7.73 21.22 -24.69
C TYR A 636 -8.07 22.54 -24.01
N ILE A 637 -9.30 22.98 -24.27
CA ILE A 637 -9.96 24.05 -23.48
C ILE A 637 -11.38 23.61 -23.15
N VAL A 638 -11.94 24.17 -22.08
CA VAL A 638 -13.36 24.02 -21.72
C VAL A 638 -14.08 25.34 -21.99
N ASP A 639 -15.00 25.33 -22.94
CA ASP A 639 -15.88 26.44 -23.21
C ASP A 639 -17.16 26.28 -22.39
N SER A 640 -17.32 27.09 -21.35
CA SER A 640 -18.51 27.14 -20.49
C SER A 640 -19.55 28.17 -20.96
N ASN A 641 -19.27 28.92 -22.06
CA ASN A 641 -20.20 29.86 -22.63
C ASN A 641 -21.00 29.22 -23.79
N VAL A 642 -21.73 28.17 -23.47
CA VAL A 642 -22.57 27.41 -24.40
C VAL A 642 -23.98 27.25 -23.84
N GLU A 643 -25.00 27.31 -24.71
CA GLU A 643 -26.40 27.07 -24.37
C GLU A 643 -26.83 25.69 -24.92
N ASN A 644 -27.52 24.88 -24.12
CA ASN A 644 -28.04 23.62 -24.56
C ASN A 644 -29.07 23.79 -25.72
N GLY A 645 -29.01 22.89 -26.69
CA GLY A 645 -29.87 22.93 -27.88
C GLY A 645 -29.36 23.82 -29.03
N ARG A 646 -28.17 24.40 -28.91
CA ARG A 646 -27.50 25.15 -30.00
C ARG A 646 -26.33 24.38 -30.57
N GLU A 647 -26.10 24.60 -31.87
CA GLU A 647 -24.92 24.09 -32.55
C GLU A 647 -23.76 25.10 -32.42
N TYR A 648 -22.62 24.59 -32.01
CA TYR A 648 -21.36 25.35 -31.96
C TYR A 648 -20.28 24.67 -32.79
N CYS A 649 -19.56 25.50 -33.58
CA CYS A 649 -18.47 25.07 -34.42
C CYS A 649 -17.15 25.61 -33.89
N TYR A 650 -16.13 24.81 -33.85
CA TYR A 650 -14.79 25.16 -33.40
C TYR A 650 -13.72 24.78 -34.42
N TYR A 651 -12.60 25.52 -34.43
CA TYR A 651 -11.34 25.09 -34.98
C TYR A 651 -10.20 25.53 -34.01
N VAL A 652 -9.02 24.93 -34.21
CA VAL A 652 -7.84 25.23 -33.42
C VAL A 652 -6.69 25.60 -34.34
N LYS A 653 -5.90 26.60 -33.96
CA LYS A 653 -4.65 27.01 -34.56
C LYS A 653 -3.52 26.64 -33.61
N SER A 654 -2.60 25.78 -34.02
CA SER A 654 -1.43 25.40 -33.23
C SER A 654 -0.21 26.22 -33.64
N TYR A 655 0.61 26.57 -32.65
CA TYR A 655 1.87 27.26 -32.79
C TYR A 655 3.01 26.38 -32.32
N GLY A 656 3.91 26.05 -33.25
CA GLY A 656 5.05 25.18 -32.97
C GLY A 656 6.37 25.82 -33.34
N ARG A 657 7.46 25.16 -32.91
CA ARG A 657 8.84 25.52 -33.26
C ARG A 657 9.77 24.32 -33.21
N TYR A 658 10.84 24.39 -33.97
CA TYR A 658 12.03 23.59 -33.78
C TYR A 658 12.99 24.28 -32.79
N THR A 659 13.92 23.53 -32.19
CA THR A 659 14.85 24.10 -31.18
C THR A 659 16.11 24.67 -31.84
N LEU A 660 16.42 24.22 -33.03
CA LEU A 660 17.57 24.71 -33.79
C LEU A 660 17.23 26.00 -34.58
N SER A 661 18.20 26.87 -34.71
CA SER A 661 18.09 28.07 -35.51
C SER A 661 18.00 27.77 -37.02
N GLY A 662 17.36 28.67 -37.78
CA GLY A 662 17.21 28.57 -39.21
C GLY A 662 15.98 27.80 -39.70
N PHE A 663 15.10 27.42 -38.77
CA PHE A 663 13.74 26.92 -39.06
C PHE A 663 12.73 28.09 -39.00
N PRO A 664 11.61 28.00 -39.77
CA PRO A 664 10.53 28.98 -39.66
C PRO A 664 9.93 28.95 -38.24
N GLU A 665 9.64 30.13 -37.69
CA GLU A 665 8.97 30.28 -36.40
C GLU A 665 8.05 31.51 -36.42
N PRO A 666 6.77 31.37 -36.05
CA PRO A 666 6.09 30.14 -35.57
C PRO A 666 5.71 29.19 -36.73
N LEU A 667 5.62 27.90 -36.41
CA LEU A 667 4.99 26.92 -37.30
C LEU A 667 3.49 26.91 -37.04
N GLU A 668 2.69 27.46 -37.93
CA GLU A 668 1.26 27.62 -37.75
C GLU A 668 0.50 26.54 -38.52
N ASN A 669 -0.38 25.78 -37.82
CA ASN A 669 -1.20 24.75 -38.43
C ASN A 669 -2.65 24.83 -37.94
N LEU A 670 -3.60 24.74 -38.84
CA LEU A 670 -5.04 24.78 -38.57
C LEU A 670 -5.61 23.36 -38.49
N SER A 671 -6.55 23.14 -37.58
CA SER A 671 -7.39 21.95 -37.57
C SER A 671 -8.54 22.01 -38.56
N GLN A 672 -9.27 20.92 -38.70
CA GLN A 672 -10.59 20.95 -39.32
C GLN A 672 -11.56 21.76 -38.43
N GLN A 673 -12.63 22.23 -39.06
CA GLN A 673 -13.79 22.78 -38.37
C GLN A 673 -14.68 21.61 -37.92
N VAL A 674 -15.10 21.61 -36.64
CA VAL A 674 -15.98 20.59 -36.09
C VAL A 674 -17.15 21.27 -35.42
N CYS A 675 -18.37 20.84 -35.75
CA CYS A 675 -19.59 21.36 -35.19
C CYS A 675 -20.33 20.29 -34.38
N LYS A 676 -20.93 20.68 -33.26
CA LYS A 676 -21.74 19.80 -32.44
C LYS A 676 -22.86 20.57 -31.76
N PHE A 677 -24.03 19.93 -31.68
CA PHE A 677 -25.10 20.44 -30.83
C PHE A 677 -24.73 20.23 -29.37
N SER A 678 -24.90 21.29 -28.57
CA SER A 678 -24.78 21.19 -27.11
C SER A 678 -26.04 20.52 -26.58
N VAL A 679 -25.95 19.27 -26.20
CA VAL A 679 -27.02 18.50 -25.56
C VAL A 679 -26.46 17.99 -24.23
N ASP A 680 -27.20 18.17 -23.16
CA ASP A 680 -26.85 17.56 -21.89
C ASP A 680 -27.09 16.05 -21.97
N THR A 681 -26.04 15.29 -21.80
CA THR A 681 -26.06 13.80 -21.78
C THR A 681 -25.39 13.26 -20.51
N VAL A 682 -25.04 14.13 -19.58
CA VAL A 682 -24.36 13.75 -18.33
C VAL A 682 -25.40 13.53 -17.25
N ALA A 683 -25.53 12.32 -16.81
CA ALA A 683 -26.42 12.01 -15.69
C ALA A 683 -25.90 12.65 -14.39
N PRO A 684 -26.79 13.03 -13.47
CA PRO A 684 -26.40 13.48 -12.14
C PRO A 684 -25.55 12.45 -11.40
N CYS A 685 -24.77 12.88 -10.46
CA CYS A 685 -24.00 11.98 -9.61
C CYS A 685 -24.90 11.03 -8.81
N ARG A 686 -24.32 9.92 -8.43
CA ARG A 686 -24.98 8.91 -7.59
C ARG A 686 -25.38 9.49 -6.23
N PRO A 687 -26.66 9.47 -5.83
CA PRO A 687 -27.08 9.91 -4.51
C PRO A 687 -26.57 9.00 -3.39
N GLN A 688 -26.49 9.52 -2.17
CA GLN A 688 -26.27 8.74 -0.96
C GLN A 688 -27.58 8.58 -0.22
N ILE A 689 -27.90 7.38 0.29
CA ILE A 689 -29.13 7.08 1.01
C ILE A 689 -28.84 6.62 2.44
N PHE A 690 -29.73 6.99 3.36
CA PHE A 690 -29.71 6.59 4.76
C PHE A 690 -31.13 6.17 5.16
N VAL A 691 -31.26 5.00 5.78
CA VAL A 691 -32.53 4.47 6.23
C VAL A 691 -32.48 4.12 7.71
N THR A 692 -33.45 4.56 8.48
CA THR A 692 -33.57 4.29 9.92
C THR A 692 -34.99 3.86 10.24
N SER A 693 -35.12 2.70 10.89
CA SER A 693 -36.45 2.26 11.39
C SER A 693 -36.79 2.98 12.69
N VAL A 694 -38.01 3.56 12.74
CA VAL A 694 -38.62 4.18 13.93
C VAL A 694 -39.67 3.25 14.45
N CYS A 695 -39.25 2.31 15.31
CA CYS A 695 -40.07 1.18 15.75
C CYS A 695 -41.36 1.57 16.47
N ASP A 696 -41.28 2.54 17.38
CA ASP A 696 -42.41 3.01 18.18
C ASP A 696 -43.55 3.60 17.33
N SER A 697 -43.21 4.13 16.18
CA SER A 697 -44.15 4.79 15.26
C SER A 697 -44.40 4.00 13.98
N ALA A 698 -43.81 2.82 13.85
CA ALA A 698 -43.91 1.86 12.75
C ALA A 698 -43.73 2.48 11.36
N TYR A 699 -42.64 3.23 11.16
CA TYR A 699 -42.24 3.71 9.84
C TYR A 699 -40.71 3.65 9.67
N ASN A 700 -40.28 3.53 8.42
CA ASN A 700 -38.87 3.73 8.03
C ASN A 700 -38.66 5.18 7.59
N LEU A 701 -37.72 5.86 8.19
CA LEU A 701 -37.27 7.18 7.82
C LEU A 701 -36.14 7.06 6.80
N ILE A 702 -36.42 7.44 5.57
CA ILE A 702 -35.50 7.43 4.46
C ILE A 702 -35.01 8.86 4.24
N ARG A 703 -33.70 9.06 4.21
CA ARG A 703 -33.03 10.32 3.86
C ARG A 703 -32.01 10.08 2.77
N TRP A 704 -31.86 11.07 1.93
CA TRP A 704 -30.80 11.02 0.90
C TRP A 704 -30.14 12.38 0.75
N SER A 705 -28.95 12.37 0.16
CA SER A 705 -28.18 13.58 -0.14
C SER A 705 -27.42 13.40 -1.43
N MET A 706 -27.11 14.52 -2.07
CA MET A 706 -26.17 14.56 -3.18
C MET A 706 -24.77 14.89 -2.66
N PRO A 707 -23.70 14.34 -3.27
CA PRO A 707 -22.33 14.79 -3.01
C PRO A 707 -22.17 16.28 -3.31
N ASP A 708 -21.42 17.00 -2.49
CA ASP A 708 -21.22 18.47 -2.62
C ASP A 708 -20.69 18.91 -3.98
N SER A 709 -19.96 18.04 -4.68
CA SER A 709 -19.39 18.29 -5.99
C SER A 709 -20.35 18.20 -7.17
N CYS A 710 -21.59 17.73 -6.96
CA CYS A 710 -22.53 17.34 -8.01
C CYS A 710 -23.97 17.80 -7.79
N ASN A 711 -24.19 18.91 -7.11
CA ASN A 711 -25.50 19.27 -6.56
C ASN A 711 -26.36 20.19 -7.46
N TYR A 712 -26.00 20.41 -8.73
CA TYR A 712 -26.46 21.60 -9.41
C TYR A 712 -27.58 21.40 -10.45
N ASP A 713 -27.84 20.15 -10.88
CA ASP A 713 -28.79 19.91 -11.96
C ASP A 713 -29.85 18.83 -11.72
N VAL A 714 -30.04 18.40 -10.47
CA VAL A 714 -31.07 17.41 -10.15
C VAL A 714 -32.46 18.05 -10.24
N ASN A 715 -33.35 17.45 -11.01
CA ASN A 715 -34.73 17.81 -11.11
C ASN A 715 -35.62 16.98 -10.17
N THR A 716 -35.42 15.65 -10.15
CA THR A 716 -36.23 14.74 -9.33
C THR A 716 -35.38 13.61 -8.73
N PHE A 717 -35.91 13.04 -7.63
CA PHE A 717 -35.41 11.82 -7.03
C PHE A 717 -36.48 10.73 -7.14
N SER A 718 -36.10 9.54 -7.57
CA SER A 718 -36.96 8.34 -7.62
C SER A 718 -36.48 7.35 -6.55
N LEU A 719 -37.35 7.08 -5.56
CA LEU A 719 -37.10 6.16 -4.47
C LEU A 719 -37.74 4.80 -4.78
N TYR A 720 -36.93 3.74 -4.64
CA TYR A 720 -37.32 2.37 -4.89
C TYR A 720 -37.27 1.52 -3.62
N TYR A 721 -38.14 0.53 -3.56
CA TYR A 721 -38.32 -0.33 -2.39
C TYR A 721 -38.59 -1.77 -2.78
N THR A 722 -38.05 -2.71 -1.99
CA THR A 722 -38.45 -4.12 -1.98
C THR A 722 -38.59 -4.61 -0.54
N PRO A 723 -39.63 -5.44 -0.22
CA PRO A 723 -39.84 -5.93 1.14
C PRO A 723 -38.94 -7.14 1.51
N VAL A 724 -38.23 -7.73 0.57
CA VAL A 724 -37.42 -8.93 0.77
C VAL A 724 -36.03 -8.74 0.19
N LEU A 725 -35.06 -9.43 0.77
CA LEU A 725 -33.70 -9.45 0.26
C LEU A 725 -33.68 -10.02 -1.17
N ASP A 726 -32.93 -9.37 -2.07
CA ASP A 726 -32.81 -9.75 -3.49
C ASP A 726 -34.14 -9.78 -4.27
N GLY A 727 -35.18 -9.08 -3.78
CA GLY A 727 -36.49 -8.95 -4.45
C GLY A 727 -36.46 -7.92 -5.58
N GLU A 728 -37.55 -7.92 -6.39
CA GLU A 728 -37.74 -6.87 -7.41
C GLU A 728 -38.07 -5.55 -6.73
N TYR A 729 -37.36 -4.50 -7.08
CA TYR A 729 -37.56 -3.15 -6.57
C TYR A 729 -38.72 -2.48 -7.33
N GLN A 730 -39.65 -1.94 -6.59
CA GLN A 730 -40.74 -1.15 -7.13
C GLN A 730 -40.52 0.33 -6.83
N LEU A 731 -40.95 1.19 -7.75
CA LEU A 731 -40.95 2.64 -7.54
C LEU A 731 -41.90 2.99 -6.40
N LEU A 732 -41.36 3.46 -5.30
CA LEU A 732 -42.15 3.83 -4.13
C LEU A 732 -42.72 5.25 -4.26
N SER A 733 -41.92 6.21 -4.69
CA SER A 733 -42.33 7.60 -4.92
C SER A 733 -41.30 8.38 -5.71
N VAL A 734 -41.73 9.51 -6.29
CA VAL A 734 -40.86 10.49 -6.96
C VAL A 734 -40.93 11.82 -6.22
N PHE A 735 -39.82 12.43 -5.97
CA PHE A 735 -39.69 13.67 -5.20
C PHE A 735 -39.03 14.76 -6.03
N SER A 736 -39.33 16.02 -5.75
CA SER A 736 -38.64 17.16 -6.32
C SER A 736 -37.22 17.29 -5.74
N SER A 737 -36.31 17.98 -6.44
CA SER A 737 -34.91 18.22 -6.05
C SER A 737 -34.71 18.85 -4.67
N ASN A 738 -35.73 19.48 -4.08
CA ASN A 738 -35.65 20.08 -2.75
C ASN A 738 -36.08 19.16 -1.60
N ASN A 739 -36.53 17.96 -1.90
CA ASN A 739 -36.99 16.99 -0.90
C ASN A 739 -35.95 15.89 -0.71
N PHE A 740 -35.44 15.77 0.51
CA PHE A 740 -34.39 14.83 0.89
C PHE A 740 -34.82 13.87 1.99
N GLU A 741 -36.12 13.78 2.28
CA GLU A 741 -36.63 12.91 3.34
C GLU A 741 -38.00 12.33 2.96
N PHE A 742 -38.20 11.06 3.30
CA PHE A 742 -39.48 10.38 3.18
C PHE A 742 -39.72 9.44 4.35
N ARG A 743 -41.02 9.36 4.80
CA ARG A 743 -41.45 8.40 5.82
C ARG A 743 -42.29 7.34 5.15
N HIS A 744 -41.77 6.14 5.09
CA HIS A 744 -42.48 4.98 4.57
C HIS A 744 -43.11 4.22 5.71
N TYR A 745 -44.45 4.04 5.63
CA TYR A 745 -45.27 3.28 6.55
C TYR A 745 -45.66 1.95 5.87
N PRO A 746 -44.87 0.90 6.01
CA PRO A 746 -45.20 -0.39 5.40
C PRO A 746 -46.35 -1.07 6.17
N ASP A 747 -47.23 -1.78 5.44
CA ASP A 747 -48.44 -2.36 6.01
C ASP A 747 -48.18 -3.62 6.83
N ASP A 748 -47.31 -4.52 6.32
CA ASP A 748 -47.14 -5.89 6.83
C ASP A 748 -45.86 -6.15 7.58
N ARG A 749 -44.81 -5.35 7.34
CA ARG A 749 -43.45 -5.56 7.90
C ARG A 749 -42.59 -4.30 7.84
N MET A 750 -41.71 -4.12 8.80
CA MET A 750 -40.73 -3.00 8.78
C MET A 750 -39.49 -3.29 7.91
N ALA A 751 -39.20 -4.56 7.76
CA ALA A 751 -38.04 -5.01 6.97
C ALA A 751 -38.19 -4.63 5.49
N GLY A 752 -37.12 -4.19 4.86
CA GLY A 752 -37.08 -3.87 3.45
C GLY A 752 -35.79 -3.16 3.02
N CYS A 753 -35.57 -3.16 1.72
CA CYS A 753 -34.41 -2.55 1.10
C CYS A 753 -34.81 -1.38 0.22
N TYR A 754 -33.97 -0.35 0.19
CA TYR A 754 -34.24 0.91 -0.51
C TYR A 754 -33.03 1.34 -1.32
N TYR A 755 -33.25 1.98 -2.45
CA TYR A 755 -32.28 2.79 -3.16
C TYR A 755 -32.99 4.00 -3.81
N VAL A 756 -32.21 5.02 -4.19
CA VAL A 756 -32.70 6.26 -4.82
C VAL A 756 -31.84 6.60 -6.05
N ASN A 757 -32.49 7.09 -7.11
CA ASN A 757 -31.87 7.66 -8.29
C ASN A 757 -32.19 9.15 -8.37
N ALA A 758 -31.25 9.94 -8.95
CA ALA A 758 -31.50 11.32 -9.31
C ALA A 758 -31.73 11.43 -10.82
N THR A 759 -32.58 12.34 -11.24
CA THR A 759 -32.83 12.63 -12.65
C THR A 759 -32.71 14.14 -12.86
N ASP A 760 -32.01 14.55 -13.92
CA ASP A 760 -31.80 15.94 -14.30
C ASP A 760 -33.03 16.53 -15.07
N PRO A 761 -33.01 17.82 -15.44
CA PRO A 761 -34.05 18.45 -16.26
C PRO A 761 -34.16 17.90 -17.69
N PHE A 762 -33.11 17.24 -18.18
CA PHE A 762 -33.03 16.70 -19.54
C PHE A 762 -33.40 15.21 -19.60
N GLY A 763 -33.61 14.57 -18.45
CA GLY A 763 -34.08 13.19 -18.35
C GLY A 763 -32.94 12.17 -18.19
N ASN A 764 -31.68 12.62 -17.97
CA ASN A 764 -30.57 11.71 -17.67
C ASN A 764 -30.72 11.21 -16.22
N VAL A 765 -30.58 9.91 -16.03
CA VAL A 765 -30.76 9.24 -14.73
C VAL A 765 -29.42 8.81 -14.18
N SER A 766 -29.16 9.15 -12.92
CA SER A 766 -27.93 8.77 -12.21
C SER A 766 -27.82 7.24 -12.04
N GLU A 767 -26.64 6.77 -11.69
CA GLU A 767 -26.50 5.46 -11.07
C GLU A 767 -27.35 5.41 -9.79
N SER A 768 -27.84 4.21 -9.46
CA SER A 768 -28.59 4.01 -8.21
C SER A 768 -27.66 4.21 -7.00
N SER A 769 -28.17 4.78 -5.92
CA SER A 769 -27.49 4.80 -4.64
C SER A 769 -27.07 3.38 -4.21
N GLU A 770 -26.26 3.25 -3.19
CA GLU A 770 -26.12 1.96 -2.51
C GLU A 770 -27.50 1.51 -1.99
N VAL A 771 -27.71 0.20 -2.01
CA VAL A 771 -28.88 -0.40 -1.41
C VAL A 771 -28.70 -0.39 0.10
N VAL A 772 -29.63 0.20 0.81
CA VAL A 772 -29.67 0.18 2.27
C VAL A 772 -30.88 -0.61 2.71
N CYS A 773 -30.63 -1.67 3.45
CA CYS A 773 -31.66 -2.52 4.00
C CYS A 773 -31.84 -2.26 5.49
N VAL A 774 -33.07 -2.29 5.94
CA VAL A 774 -33.46 -2.35 7.35
C VAL A 774 -34.17 -3.67 7.59
N ASP A 775 -33.81 -4.29 8.71
CA ASP A 775 -34.48 -5.50 9.16
C ASP A 775 -35.53 -5.12 10.21
N GLU A 776 -35.83 -6.00 11.07
CA GLU A 776 -36.95 -5.99 11.97
C GLU A 776 -36.85 -5.02 13.16
N CYS A 777 -37.97 -4.50 13.62
CA CYS A 777 -38.14 -3.85 14.92
C CYS A 777 -38.67 -4.86 15.94
N SER A 778 -37.76 -5.61 16.55
CA SER A 778 -38.10 -6.63 17.54
C SER A 778 -38.63 -6.02 18.84
N TYR A 779 -39.94 -5.96 19.02
CA TYR A 779 -40.56 -5.45 20.24
C TYR A 779 -41.59 -6.45 20.80
N TYR A 780 -41.13 -7.66 21.10
CA TYR A 780 -41.97 -8.65 21.76
C TYR A 780 -41.29 -9.08 23.07
N ASN A 781 -41.78 -8.55 24.19
CA ASN A 781 -41.24 -8.77 25.52
C ASN A 781 -42.25 -9.42 26.41
N LEU A 782 -41.80 -10.36 27.22
CA LEU A 782 -42.62 -11.10 28.14
C LEU A 782 -42.34 -10.68 29.59
N PRO A 783 -43.40 -10.51 30.44
CA PRO A 783 -43.19 -10.23 31.83
C PRO A 783 -42.57 -11.43 32.57
N ASN A 784 -41.99 -11.19 33.71
CA ASN A 784 -41.50 -12.26 34.58
C ASN A 784 -42.37 -12.55 35.77
N VAL A 785 -43.57 -11.91 35.85
CA VAL A 785 -44.54 -12.07 36.95
C VAL A 785 -45.95 -11.78 36.48
N PHE A 786 -46.95 -12.50 37.00
CA PHE A 786 -48.34 -12.15 36.92
C PHE A 786 -49.11 -12.70 38.14
N THR A 787 -50.36 -12.23 38.33
CA THR A 787 -51.14 -12.48 39.55
C THR A 787 -52.55 -12.93 39.21
N PRO A 788 -52.75 -14.21 38.87
CA PRO A 788 -54.08 -14.74 38.49
C PRO A 788 -54.97 -14.89 39.75
N ASN A 789 -55.48 -13.75 40.25
CA ASN A 789 -56.33 -13.69 41.47
C ASN A 789 -57.76 -13.26 41.18
N GLY A 790 -58.03 -12.82 39.90
CA GLY A 790 -59.41 -12.43 39.45
C GLY A 790 -59.80 -11.02 39.83
N ASP A 791 -58.81 -10.13 40.11
CA ASP A 791 -59.07 -8.72 40.42
C ASP A 791 -59.11 -7.78 39.22
N GLY A 792 -58.87 -8.34 38.02
CA GLY A 792 -58.83 -7.61 36.76
C GLY A 792 -57.49 -6.96 36.44
N ILE A 793 -56.45 -7.16 37.25
CA ILE A 793 -55.11 -6.61 37.06
C ILE A 793 -54.07 -7.72 37.04
N ASN A 794 -53.39 -7.86 35.88
CA ASN A 794 -52.38 -8.92 35.63
C ASN A 794 -52.89 -10.36 35.87
N ASP A 795 -54.19 -10.59 35.64
CA ASP A 795 -54.80 -11.92 35.73
C ASP A 795 -54.38 -12.89 34.64
N PHE A 796 -53.86 -12.37 33.56
CA PHE A 796 -53.35 -13.14 32.43
C PHE A 796 -51.88 -12.84 32.23
N TYR A 797 -51.15 -13.88 31.86
CA TYR A 797 -49.78 -13.74 31.39
C TYR A 797 -49.78 -13.41 29.89
N HIS A 798 -49.37 -12.23 29.50
CA HIS A 798 -49.38 -11.74 28.12
C HIS A 798 -48.15 -10.84 27.86
N PRO A 799 -47.80 -10.54 26.59
CA PRO A 799 -46.68 -9.62 26.27
C PRO A 799 -46.85 -8.23 26.92
N ILE A 800 -45.70 -7.59 27.21
CA ILE A 800 -45.65 -6.23 27.76
C ILE A 800 -45.78 -5.23 26.63
N GLY A 801 -46.84 -4.39 26.66
CA GLY A 801 -47.06 -3.36 25.67
C GLY A 801 -47.66 -3.91 24.36
N GLU A 802 -47.83 -3.01 23.37
CA GLU A 802 -48.27 -3.39 22.03
C GLU A 802 -47.09 -3.94 21.24
N TYR A 803 -47.24 -5.10 20.65
CA TYR A 803 -46.25 -5.66 19.71
C TYR A 803 -46.80 -5.55 18.27
N LYS A 804 -45.89 -5.57 17.31
CA LYS A 804 -46.22 -5.53 15.86
C LYS A 804 -45.33 -6.54 15.12
N PHE A 805 -45.80 -6.96 13.96
CA PHE A 805 -45.02 -7.81 13.03
C PHE A 805 -44.64 -9.20 13.56
N VAL A 806 -45.34 -9.69 14.58
CA VAL A 806 -45.24 -11.07 15.07
C VAL A 806 -46.40 -11.85 14.48
N GLU A 807 -46.07 -12.89 13.70
CA GLU A 807 -47.08 -13.69 12.99
C GLU A 807 -47.68 -14.76 13.90
N LYS A 808 -46.86 -15.46 14.66
CA LYS A 808 -47.27 -16.42 15.66
C LYS A 808 -46.18 -16.57 16.72
N VAL A 809 -46.52 -17.23 17.81
CA VAL A 809 -45.54 -17.76 18.78
C VAL A 809 -45.70 -19.26 18.91
N GLU A 810 -44.69 -19.96 19.42
CA GLU A 810 -44.78 -21.32 19.95
C GLU A 810 -44.34 -21.26 21.41
N MET A 811 -45.31 -21.07 22.29
CA MET A 811 -45.07 -20.87 23.73
C MET A 811 -45.34 -22.10 24.51
N THR A 812 -44.41 -22.54 25.32
CA THR A 812 -44.60 -23.64 26.30
C THR A 812 -44.23 -23.16 27.69
N ILE A 813 -45.15 -23.25 28.64
CA ILE A 813 -44.88 -22.95 30.06
C ILE A 813 -44.87 -24.25 30.85
N MET A 814 -43.85 -24.45 31.69
CA MET A 814 -43.65 -25.67 32.46
C MET A 814 -43.31 -25.35 33.94
N ASN A 815 -43.66 -26.30 34.82
CA ASN A 815 -43.27 -26.20 36.21
C ASN A 815 -41.77 -26.62 36.41
N ARG A 816 -41.27 -26.53 37.65
CA ARG A 816 -39.86 -26.85 38.02
C ARG A 816 -39.45 -28.31 37.73
N TRP A 817 -40.36 -29.21 37.47
CA TRP A 817 -40.11 -30.61 37.13
C TRP A 817 -40.24 -30.90 35.63
N GLY A 818 -40.40 -29.85 34.78
CA GLY A 818 -40.54 -29.99 33.35
C GLY A 818 -41.94 -30.39 32.85
N GLN A 819 -42.95 -30.44 33.72
CA GLN A 819 -44.30 -30.76 33.32
C GLN A 819 -44.95 -29.52 32.68
N VAL A 820 -45.49 -29.68 31.50
CA VAL A 820 -46.15 -28.60 30.74
C VAL A 820 -47.46 -28.18 31.39
N MET A 821 -47.57 -26.89 31.67
CA MET A 821 -48.72 -26.26 32.27
C MET A 821 -49.63 -25.59 31.22
N PHE A 822 -49.04 -24.96 30.22
CA PHE A 822 -49.75 -24.23 29.17
C PHE A 822 -48.96 -24.24 27.88
N GLU A 823 -49.64 -24.23 26.74
CA GLU A 823 -49.06 -24.10 25.41
C GLU A 823 -50.02 -23.26 24.56
N THR A 824 -49.44 -22.38 23.73
CA THR A 824 -50.22 -21.60 22.75
C THR A 824 -49.36 -21.25 21.54
N THR A 825 -50.03 -21.01 20.42
CA THR A 825 -49.44 -20.41 19.22
C THR A 825 -49.91 -18.97 19.00
N ASP A 826 -50.78 -18.47 19.87
CA ASP A 826 -51.33 -17.11 19.83
C ASP A 826 -50.28 -16.16 20.40
N PRO A 827 -49.86 -15.07 19.66
CA PRO A 827 -48.94 -14.07 20.15
C PRO A 827 -49.42 -13.37 21.42
N ASP A 828 -50.69 -13.26 21.69
CA ASP A 828 -51.25 -12.66 22.91
C ASP A 828 -51.01 -13.55 24.15
N ILE A 829 -50.72 -14.82 23.99
CA ILE A 829 -50.49 -15.85 25.02
C ILE A 829 -51.71 -16.08 25.91
N MET A 830 -52.13 -15.09 26.69
CA MET A 830 -53.33 -15.08 27.56
C MET A 830 -53.46 -16.27 28.51
N TRP A 831 -52.35 -16.68 29.18
CA TRP A 831 -52.37 -17.75 30.20
C TRP A 831 -52.97 -17.24 31.49
N ASP A 832 -54.12 -17.86 31.92
CA ASP A 832 -54.88 -17.51 33.13
C ASP A 832 -54.35 -18.21 34.40
N GLY A 833 -53.12 -18.81 34.36
CA GLY A 833 -52.52 -19.55 35.48
C GLY A 833 -53.17 -20.92 35.76
N ARG A 834 -53.88 -21.50 34.78
CA ARG A 834 -54.46 -22.86 34.90
C ARG A 834 -53.58 -23.91 34.22
N ASN A 835 -53.52 -25.06 34.80
CA ASN A 835 -52.92 -26.23 34.17
C ASN A 835 -53.87 -26.77 33.06
N ARG A 836 -53.34 -26.88 31.84
CA ARG A 836 -54.15 -27.28 30.66
C ARG A 836 -54.77 -28.66 30.75
N MET A 837 -54.19 -29.58 31.51
CA MET A 837 -54.72 -30.95 31.63
C MET A 837 -55.77 -31.11 32.73
N THR A 838 -55.62 -30.36 33.81
CA THR A 838 -56.49 -30.51 35.01
C THR A 838 -57.53 -29.39 35.13
N GLY A 839 -57.37 -28.26 34.38
CA GLY A 839 -58.20 -27.05 34.53
C GLY A 839 -58.05 -26.32 35.85
N LYS A 840 -57.26 -26.83 36.79
CA LYS A 840 -57.02 -26.22 38.09
C LYS A 840 -55.96 -25.11 38.00
N ILE A 841 -56.15 -24.07 38.81
CA ILE A 841 -55.15 -23.02 38.99
C ILE A 841 -53.86 -23.63 39.54
N VAL A 842 -52.73 -23.21 39.00
CA VAL A 842 -51.39 -23.68 39.38
C VAL A 842 -51.01 -23.12 40.76
N VAL A 843 -50.09 -23.79 41.50
CA VAL A 843 -49.62 -23.37 42.80
C VAL A 843 -48.74 -22.14 42.64
N PRO A 844 -48.85 -21.12 43.52
CA PRO A 844 -47.90 -20.00 43.51
C PRO A 844 -46.43 -20.46 43.51
N GLY A 845 -45.59 -19.80 42.71
CA GLY A 845 -44.19 -20.19 42.60
C GLY A 845 -43.58 -19.83 41.23
N VAL A 846 -42.43 -20.41 40.94
CA VAL A 846 -41.69 -20.16 39.72
C VAL A 846 -42.02 -21.19 38.67
N TYR A 847 -42.38 -20.73 37.45
CA TYR A 847 -42.60 -21.50 36.25
C TYR A 847 -41.55 -21.06 35.20
N PHE A 848 -41.28 -21.93 34.28
CA PHE A 848 -40.30 -21.64 33.19
C PHE A 848 -41.02 -21.66 31.86
N TYR A 849 -40.57 -20.84 30.97
CA TYR A 849 -41.06 -20.83 29.60
C TYR A 849 -40.00 -20.95 28.54
N ILE A 850 -40.38 -21.52 27.41
CA ILE A 850 -39.69 -21.45 26.14
C ILE A 850 -40.73 -20.89 25.15
N CYS A 851 -40.33 -19.87 24.41
CA CYS A 851 -41.17 -19.23 23.44
C CYS A 851 -40.39 -18.97 22.16
N GLU A 852 -40.84 -19.51 21.05
CA GLU A 852 -40.33 -19.15 19.72
C GLU A 852 -41.27 -18.11 19.13
N VAL A 853 -40.73 -16.93 18.86
CA VAL A 853 -41.49 -15.79 18.29
C VAL A 853 -41.16 -15.69 16.82
N TYR A 854 -42.17 -15.89 15.97
CA TYR A 854 -42.01 -15.88 14.51
C TYR A 854 -42.25 -14.47 13.97
N GLU A 855 -41.17 -13.87 13.46
CA GLU A 855 -41.15 -12.49 12.98
C GLU A 855 -40.82 -12.47 11.48
N GLN A 856 -41.43 -11.56 10.72
CA GLN A 856 -41.16 -11.37 9.29
C GLN A 856 -39.86 -10.56 9.11
N ARG A 857 -38.82 -11.18 8.69
CA ARG A 857 -37.49 -10.63 8.46
C ARG A 857 -37.21 -10.40 6.97
N LEU A 858 -36.12 -9.74 6.61
CA LEU A 858 -35.63 -9.64 5.22
C LEU A 858 -35.46 -11.00 4.54
N THR A 859 -35.00 -11.99 5.27
CA THR A 859 -34.78 -13.37 4.81
C THR A 859 -36.04 -14.23 4.82
N GLY A 860 -37.15 -13.69 5.27
CA GLY A 860 -38.44 -14.39 5.42
C GLY A 860 -38.87 -14.54 6.88
N LEU A 861 -39.74 -15.52 7.14
CA LEU A 861 -40.24 -15.77 8.49
C LEU A 861 -39.18 -16.47 9.33
N GLU A 862 -38.69 -15.83 10.37
CA GLU A 862 -37.67 -16.36 11.29
C GLU A 862 -38.15 -16.49 12.71
N ALA A 863 -37.68 -17.49 13.44
CA ALA A 863 -37.99 -17.73 14.83
C ALA A 863 -36.94 -17.13 15.76
N ARG A 864 -37.34 -16.25 16.67
CA ARG A 864 -36.52 -15.75 17.77
C ARG A 864 -36.84 -16.49 19.06
N HIS A 865 -35.83 -17.11 19.68
CA HIS A 865 -36.00 -17.91 20.89
C HIS A 865 -35.93 -17.03 22.15
N LEU A 866 -37.03 -17.04 22.90
CA LEU A 866 -37.12 -16.46 24.24
C LEU A 866 -37.22 -17.60 25.26
N LYS A 867 -36.49 -17.47 26.35
CA LYS A 867 -36.60 -18.36 27.51
C LYS A 867 -36.49 -17.58 28.81
N GLY A 868 -37.24 -17.95 29.80
CA GLY A 868 -37.22 -17.26 31.07
C GLY A 868 -38.04 -17.96 32.12
N PHE A 869 -38.37 -17.22 33.15
CA PHE A 869 -39.19 -17.70 34.23
C PHE A 869 -40.34 -16.72 34.50
N ILE A 870 -41.39 -17.24 35.12
CA ILE A 870 -42.62 -16.55 35.49
C ILE A 870 -42.86 -16.76 36.97
N HIS A 871 -42.90 -15.71 37.72
CA HIS A 871 -43.38 -15.76 39.10
C HIS A 871 -44.91 -15.67 39.09
N VAL A 872 -45.56 -16.71 39.54
CA VAL A 872 -47.01 -16.73 39.80
C VAL A 872 -47.24 -16.40 41.25
N PHE A 873 -47.84 -15.25 41.54
CA PHE A 873 -48.25 -14.84 42.89
C PHE A 873 -49.76 -14.90 42.98
N ARG A 874 -50.24 -15.32 44.16
CA ARG A 874 -51.62 -15.29 44.53
C ARG A 874 -51.73 -14.73 45.92
N ALA A 875 -52.57 -13.76 46.19
CA ALA A 875 -52.88 -13.33 47.52
C ALA A 875 -53.61 -14.50 48.21
N GLU A 876 -52.97 -15.08 49.23
CA GLU A 876 -53.68 -15.91 50.19
C GLU A 876 -54.65 -15.04 50.98
N GLU A 877 -55.93 -15.39 51.02
CA GLU A 877 -56.86 -14.84 52.00
C GLU A 877 -56.26 -15.10 53.39
N ILE A 878 -55.77 -14.05 54.00
CA ILE A 878 -55.43 -14.06 55.42
C ILE A 878 -56.76 -14.16 56.18
N ASN A 879 -57.24 -15.37 56.40
CA ASN A 879 -58.27 -15.61 57.44
C ASN A 879 -57.69 -15.29 58.79
N GLN A 880 -57.93 -14.08 59.24
CA GLN A 880 -57.79 -13.74 60.63
C GLN A 880 -58.86 -14.48 61.42
N THR A 881 -58.48 -15.54 62.11
CA THR A 881 -59.18 -15.97 63.32
C THR A 881 -58.45 -15.33 64.46
N HIS A 882 -58.98 -14.22 64.93
CA HIS A 882 -58.79 -13.81 66.29
C HIS A 882 -59.72 -14.65 67.14
N ASP A 883 -59.13 -15.42 68.08
CA ASP A 883 -59.56 -15.56 69.51
C ASP A 883 -58.31 -15.58 70.34
#